data_2e6ea98505c9a2a51afbf346b74fa027
#
_entry.id   2e6ea98505c9a2a51afbf346b74fa027
#
_cell.length_a   1.000
_cell.length_b   1.000
_cell.length_c   1.000
_cell.angle_alpha   90.00
_cell.angle_beta   90.00
_cell.angle_gamma   90.00
#
_symmetry.space_group_name_H-M   'P 1'
#
loop_
_entity.id
_entity.type
_entity.pdbx_description
1 polymer ?
#
loop_
_entity_poly.entity_id
_entity_poly.type
_entity_poly.pdbx_seq_one_letter_code
_entity_poly.pdbx_strand_id
1 'polypeptide(L)'
;LTVLEEIIDNWNETSDTYNRGRMAYYLSAEYLMGRALGNNLMNLGLYDNVKEVLCEMKIDINKIEEIEEDAGLGNGGLGRLAACFIESAATLNMPLMGYGIRYSNGLFKQNIENGFQTECEDTWLKYGEAWSIRKDSETQIIKFSDMTVKAVPYDVPIIGYGTKNINTLRLWQCEALREFDFNLFNNQQYIEAVSARNKAEDISRVLYPNDTAEAGKILRLRQQYFFSSASMKDIIKKHKTKYGSDFSEFAKNNVAQLNDTHPTISILEFLRILVDEENVDFTTALGIAKEFFAYTNHTILAEALEKWDIRLIDRLFPRILQIAYAVDDALMNELRQKGYDEGAIWNFRIVANDVIRMANLAIFVGRAVNGVAALHTEILKKHELNNWYNLYPNKFQNKTNGITPRRWLRLCNSELSEFITDLLGNEEWVKNLSLLKDLEKYMDDEDVLERLMDIKHEKKIQLAAYIKQEEGIIIDPDSFFDIQIKRLHEYKRQLLNALYILDLYYRVKENPDLDIPKTTFIFGAKAFPGYRRAKGIVKFINEIARLIDSDDQASKKMKVVFVHNYRVSYAQKLFPGSDLSKQISTAGKEASGTGNMKFMLNATPTFGTYDGANIEIVQASGEENNYIFGLRVEDIEKINHSYDPKAYYRDNPSIKRAVDTLINGTLDDGGTGYFEDLYNALLEERDQYYLLADFESFKKTEEMVFEDYRDKKKWAKKCLANLANVGQFSSDRTIKQYADEIWDIKPDAVR
;
A
#
# COMPACT_ATOMS: atom_id res chain seq x y z
N LEU A 1 11.11 20.92 15.34
CA LEU A 1 10.33 21.59 16.42
C LEU A 1 9.78 22.94 15.95
N THR A 2 10.59 23.85 15.37
CA THR A 2 10.14 25.17 14.90
C THR A 2 8.92 25.07 13.98
N VAL A 3 8.91 24.15 13.02
CA VAL A 3 7.74 23.96 12.14
C VAL A 3 6.51 23.50 12.94
N LEU A 4 6.70 22.68 13.97
CA LEU A 4 5.59 22.23 14.82
C LEU A 4 5.01 23.37 15.67
N GLU A 5 5.87 24.28 16.16
CA GLU A 5 5.44 25.48 16.88
C GLU A 5 4.58 26.40 16.01
N GLU A 6 4.97 26.61 14.75
CA GLU A 6 4.23 27.45 13.78
C GLU A 6 2.83 26.89 13.44
N ILE A 7 2.63 25.59 13.53
CA ILE A 7 1.36 24.97 13.12
C ILE A 7 0.40 24.67 14.27
N ILE A 8 0.84 24.78 15.53
CA ILE A 8 0.07 24.30 16.69
C ILE A 8 -1.29 25.02 16.84
N ASP A 9 -1.35 26.31 16.58
CA ASP A 9 -2.58 27.08 16.68
C ASP A 9 -3.57 26.67 15.60
N ASN A 10 -3.13 26.56 14.35
CA ASN A 10 -3.95 26.07 13.24
C ASN A 10 -4.44 24.63 13.47
N TRP A 11 -3.62 23.78 14.07
CA TRP A 11 -3.99 22.40 14.38
C TRP A 11 -5.10 22.34 15.45
N ASN A 12 -4.97 23.15 16.51
CA ASN A 12 -6.01 23.27 17.54
C ASN A 12 -7.30 23.85 16.95
N GLU A 13 -7.22 24.92 16.15
CA GLU A 13 -8.37 25.54 15.52
C GLU A 13 -9.07 24.58 14.53
N THR A 14 -8.32 23.76 13.80
CA THR A 14 -8.87 22.70 12.95
C THR A 14 -9.66 21.69 13.78
N SER A 15 -9.11 21.22 14.90
CA SER A 15 -9.79 20.29 15.81
C SER A 15 -11.09 20.88 16.34
N ASP A 16 -11.08 22.14 16.76
CA ASP A 16 -12.26 22.84 17.28
C ASP A 16 -13.32 23.06 16.18
N THR A 17 -12.89 23.37 14.97
CA THR A 17 -13.77 23.54 13.80
C THR A 17 -14.47 22.23 13.47
N TYR A 18 -13.71 21.16 13.31
CA TYR A 18 -14.24 19.84 12.98
C TYR A 18 -15.15 19.24 14.07
N ASN A 19 -14.87 19.55 15.33
CA ASN A 19 -15.73 19.13 16.43
C ASN A 19 -17.15 19.71 16.37
N ARG A 20 -17.44 20.69 15.50
CA ARG A 20 -18.79 21.26 15.35
C ARG A 20 -19.67 20.46 14.37
N GLY A 21 -19.05 19.69 13.47
CA GLY A 21 -19.71 18.97 12.39
C GLY A 21 -19.71 17.45 12.54
N ARG A 22 -20.03 16.80 11.44
CA ARG A 22 -19.89 15.34 11.26
C ARG A 22 -18.42 14.99 11.02
N MET A 23 -17.94 13.95 11.71
CA MET A 23 -16.56 13.45 11.62
C MET A 23 -16.50 12.10 10.90
N ALA A 24 -15.50 11.95 10.03
CA ALA A 24 -15.11 10.67 9.50
C ALA A 24 -13.83 10.18 10.22
N TYR A 25 -13.75 8.87 10.45
CA TYR A 25 -12.62 8.20 11.08
C TYR A 25 -12.09 7.13 10.15
N TYR A 26 -10.81 7.17 9.84
CA TYR A 26 -10.16 6.19 8.95
C TYR A 26 -9.30 5.24 9.79
N LEU A 27 -9.76 4.00 9.94
CA LEU A 27 -9.09 2.98 10.74
C LEU A 27 -8.22 2.11 9.83
N SER A 28 -6.91 2.13 10.06
CA SER A 28 -5.95 1.32 9.30
C SER A 28 -4.86 0.76 10.19
N ALA A 29 -4.52 -0.52 9.98
CA ALA A 29 -3.38 -1.15 10.64
C ALA A 29 -2.03 -0.59 10.15
N GLU A 30 -2.04 0.08 9.00
CA GLU A 30 -0.85 0.61 8.32
C GLU A 30 -1.03 2.07 7.93
N TYR A 31 0.03 2.88 8.16
CA TYR A 31 0.18 4.22 7.60
C TYR A 31 1.61 4.41 7.11
N LEU A 32 1.86 4.19 5.83
CA LEU A 32 3.19 4.32 5.23
C LEU A 32 3.48 5.79 4.90
N MET A 33 3.83 6.56 5.91
CA MET A 33 3.99 8.01 5.82
C MET A 33 5.27 8.41 5.07
N GLY A 34 6.38 7.73 5.31
CA GLY A 34 7.69 8.17 4.85
C GLY A 34 8.21 9.40 5.59
N ARG A 35 9.19 10.09 5.03
CA ARG A 35 9.75 11.33 5.59
C ARG A 35 8.72 12.46 5.58
N ALA A 36 8.70 13.25 6.64
CA ALA A 36 7.71 14.30 6.83
C ALA A 36 8.24 15.72 6.52
N LEU A 37 9.51 16.02 6.77
CA LEU A 37 10.06 17.38 6.72
C LEU A 37 9.78 18.07 5.38
N GLY A 38 10.28 17.54 4.28
CA GLY A 38 10.11 18.17 2.95
C GLY A 38 8.64 18.28 2.56
N ASN A 39 7.84 17.24 2.83
CA ASN A 39 6.40 17.25 2.55
C ASN A 39 5.66 18.33 3.36
N ASN A 40 5.99 18.49 4.63
CA ASN A 40 5.36 19.47 5.50
C ASN A 40 5.76 20.90 5.12
N LEU A 41 7.05 21.13 4.85
CA LEU A 41 7.53 22.43 4.35
C LEU A 41 6.85 22.83 3.04
N MET A 42 6.74 21.88 2.10
CA MET A 42 6.06 22.12 0.82
C MET A 42 4.57 22.45 1.04
N ASN A 43 3.86 21.67 1.86
CA ASN A 43 2.43 21.91 2.14
C ASN A 43 2.16 23.24 2.81
N LEU A 44 3.09 23.74 3.62
CA LEU A 44 3.06 25.06 4.25
C LEU A 44 3.49 26.20 3.31
N GLY A 45 4.01 25.90 2.12
CA GLY A 45 4.59 26.92 1.22
C GLY A 45 5.92 27.49 1.72
N LEU A 46 6.64 26.78 2.59
CA LEU A 46 7.88 27.25 3.22
C LEU A 46 9.14 26.59 2.66
N TYR A 47 8.99 25.62 1.75
CA TYR A 47 10.12 24.79 1.27
C TYR A 47 11.24 25.62 0.67
N ASP A 48 10.91 26.53 -0.26
CA ASP A 48 11.90 27.35 -0.98
C ASP A 48 12.57 28.36 -0.05
N ASN A 49 11.80 29.01 0.85
CA ASN A 49 12.34 29.95 1.83
C ASN A 49 13.34 29.25 2.78
N VAL A 50 13.00 28.05 3.26
CA VAL A 50 13.89 27.28 4.14
C VAL A 50 15.14 26.81 3.37
N LYS A 51 14.96 26.39 2.13
CA LYS A 51 16.07 26.00 1.24
C LYS A 51 17.06 27.15 1.01
N GLU A 52 16.55 28.38 0.76
CA GLU A 52 17.36 29.58 0.58
C GLU A 52 18.17 29.92 1.85
N VAL A 53 17.51 29.97 3.00
CA VAL A 53 18.17 30.23 4.30
C VAL A 53 19.24 29.19 4.60
N LEU A 54 18.95 27.90 4.38
CA LEU A 54 19.93 26.84 4.58
C LEU A 54 21.11 26.97 3.61
N CYS A 55 20.87 27.36 2.36
CA CYS A 55 21.91 27.59 1.36
C CYS A 55 22.85 28.74 1.80
N GLU A 56 22.33 29.84 2.35
CA GLU A 56 23.13 30.93 2.94
C GLU A 56 24.03 30.41 4.08
N MET A 57 23.52 29.44 4.85
CA MET A 57 24.28 28.76 5.91
C MET A 57 25.23 27.68 5.37
N LYS A 58 25.32 27.47 4.04
CA LYS A 58 26.07 26.41 3.37
C LYS A 58 25.62 25.00 3.74
N ILE A 59 24.35 24.86 4.01
CA ILE A 59 23.71 23.57 4.34
C ILE A 59 22.81 23.18 3.16
N ASP A 60 22.93 21.96 2.68
CA ASP A 60 22.06 21.39 1.65
C ASP A 60 20.82 20.79 2.32
N ILE A 61 19.63 21.27 1.94
CA ILE A 61 18.34 20.76 2.47
C ILE A 61 18.17 19.26 2.21
N ASN A 62 18.65 18.75 1.08
CA ASN A 62 18.56 17.32 0.77
C ASN A 62 19.30 16.47 1.80
N LYS A 63 20.47 16.94 2.29
CA LYS A 63 21.22 16.25 3.34
C LYS A 63 20.50 16.24 4.68
N ILE A 64 19.72 17.30 4.98
CA ILE A 64 18.89 17.32 6.19
C ILE A 64 17.73 16.34 6.04
N GLU A 65 17.07 16.31 4.90
CA GLU A 65 15.99 15.36 4.62
C GLU A 65 16.47 13.89 4.66
N GLU A 66 17.72 13.63 4.26
CA GLU A 66 18.32 12.29 4.31
C GLU A 66 18.59 11.80 5.75
N ILE A 67 18.73 12.71 6.72
CA ILE A 67 18.88 12.34 8.14
C ILE A 67 17.55 11.85 8.73
N GLU A 68 16.42 12.33 8.22
CA GLU A 68 15.11 11.87 8.67
C GLU A 68 14.85 10.44 8.19
N GLU A 69 14.66 9.52 9.14
CA GLU A 69 14.26 8.15 8.82
C GLU A 69 12.83 8.10 8.28
N ASP A 70 12.55 7.18 7.36
CA ASP A 70 11.18 6.93 6.92
C ASP A 70 10.34 6.39 8.08
N ALA A 71 9.20 7.00 8.38
CA ALA A 71 8.21 6.41 9.25
C ALA A 71 7.56 5.20 8.52
N GLY A 72 8.22 4.06 8.63
CA GLY A 72 7.89 2.82 7.91
C GLY A 72 6.75 2.03 8.57
N LEU A 73 5.64 2.70 8.92
CA LEU A 73 4.49 2.13 9.61
C LEU A 73 3.50 1.44 8.67
N GLY A 74 3.98 0.96 7.55
CA GLY A 74 3.21 0.23 6.53
C GLY A 74 4.10 -0.65 5.67
N ASN A 75 3.48 -1.61 4.99
CA ASN A 75 4.19 -2.59 4.16
C ASN A 75 4.19 -2.19 2.67
N GLY A 76 3.10 -1.58 2.17
CA GLY A 76 2.98 -1.33 0.74
C GLY A 76 1.78 -0.47 0.38
N GLY A 77 1.02 -0.90 -0.65
CA GLY A 77 -0.08 -0.15 -1.25
C GLY A 77 -1.15 0.29 -0.27
N LEU A 78 -1.57 -0.58 0.63
CA LEU A 78 -2.62 -0.32 1.62
C LEU A 78 -2.23 0.81 2.59
N GLY A 79 -1.02 0.73 3.18
CA GLY A 79 -0.54 1.74 4.11
C GLY A 79 -0.20 3.07 3.42
N ARG A 80 0.33 3.04 2.19
CA ARG A 80 0.57 4.27 1.43
C ARG A 80 -0.72 4.93 0.96
N LEU A 81 -1.75 4.14 0.63
CA LEU A 81 -3.07 4.68 0.31
C LEU A 81 -3.66 5.44 1.50
N ALA A 82 -3.62 4.84 2.70
CA ALA A 82 -4.07 5.50 3.93
C ALA A 82 -3.36 6.85 4.14
N ALA A 83 -2.02 6.89 3.94
CA ALA A 83 -1.24 8.12 4.03
C ALA A 83 -1.65 9.17 2.97
N CYS A 84 -1.91 8.77 1.72
CA CYS A 84 -2.41 9.67 0.68
C CYS A 84 -3.81 10.22 1.03
N PHE A 85 -4.68 9.37 1.56
CA PHE A 85 -6.06 9.75 1.87
C PHE A 85 -6.17 10.78 2.99
N ILE A 86 -5.42 10.60 4.09
CA ILE A 86 -5.45 11.58 5.18
C ILE A 86 -4.83 12.92 4.76
N GLU A 87 -3.80 12.91 3.91
CA GLU A 87 -3.19 14.12 3.35
C GLU A 87 -4.14 14.85 2.39
N SER A 88 -4.81 14.12 1.51
CA SER A 88 -5.84 14.67 0.63
C SER A 88 -7.03 15.22 1.40
N ALA A 89 -7.46 14.55 2.48
CA ALA A 89 -8.54 15.05 3.33
C ALA A 89 -8.17 16.39 3.99
N ALA A 90 -6.93 16.53 4.50
CA ALA A 90 -6.44 17.78 5.06
C ALA A 90 -6.40 18.89 3.99
N THR A 91 -5.88 18.59 2.80
CA THR A 91 -5.81 19.54 1.68
C THR A 91 -7.19 20.02 1.22
N LEU A 92 -8.20 19.15 1.30
CA LEU A 92 -9.58 19.45 0.92
C LEU A 92 -10.42 20.00 2.09
N ASN A 93 -9.82 20.23 3.24
CA ASN A 93 -10.50 20.68 4.46
C ASN A 93 -11.61 19.73 4.94
N MET A 94 -11.43 18.43 4.70
CA MET A 94 -12.41 17.40 5.09
C MET A 94 -12.19 16.99 6.54
N PRO A 95 -13.25 16.92 7.38
CA PRO A 95 -13.15 16.50 8.77
C PRO A 95 -12.90 14.98 8.87
N LEU A 96 -11.63 14.59 8.70
CA LEU A 96 -11.16 13.22 8.75
C LEU A 96 -10.04 13.07 9.78
N MET A 97 -10.16 12.08 10.68
CA MET A 97 -9.12 11.68 11.62
C MET A 97 -8.67 10.24 11.34
N GLY A 98 -7.36 10.01 11.27
CA GLY A 98 -6.79 8.67 11.13
C GLY A 98 -6.53 8.00 12.48
N TYR A 99 -6.72 6.67 12.55
CA TYR A 99 -6.35 5.84 13.69
C TYR A 99 -5.51 4.64 13.25
N GLY A 100 -4.41 4.38 13.97
CA GLY A 100 -3.52 3.26 13.71
C GLY A 100 -2.67 2.89 14.92
N ILE A 101 -1.61 2.12 14.67
CA ILE A 101 -0.63 1.70 15.69
C ILE A 101 0.69 2.45 15.47
N ARG A 102 1.28 2.96 16.56
CA ARG A 102 2.64 3.48 16.58
C ARG A 102 3.62 2.33 16.79
N TYR A 103 3.99 1.67 15.71
CA TYR A 103 4.98 0.59 15.80
C TYR A 103 6.34 1.16 16.21
N SER A 104 6.96 0.53 17.21
CA SER A 104 8.30 0.94 17.71
C SER A 104 9.38 0.70 16.66
N ASN A 105 9.21 -0.33 15.84
CA ASN A 105 10.04 -0.62 14.67
C ASN A 105 9.14 -0.64 13.43
N GLY A 106 9.67 -0.22 12.30
CA GLY A 106 9.01 -0.39 11.02
C GLY A 106 8.90 -1.87 10.61
N LEU A 107 8.54 -2.11 9.34
CA LEU A 107 8.37 -3.48 8.84
C LEU A 107 9.65 -4.33 9.05
N PHE A 108 10.74 -3.94 8.46
CA PHE A 108 12.14 -4.37 8.64
C PHE A 108 13.01 -3.61 7.63
N LYS A 109 14.31 -3.47 7.91
CA LYS A 109 15.31 -3.09 6.91
C LYS A 109 15.79 -4.34 6.18
N GLN A 110 15.82 -4.26 4.85
CA GLN A 110 16.29 -5.34 4.00
C GLN A 110 17.75 -5.11 3.63
N ASN A 111 18.57 -6.13 3.83
CA ASN A 111 19.91 -6.22 3.27
C ASN A 111 19.95 -7.34 2.23
N ILE A 112 20.92 -7.25 1.30
CA ILE A 112 21.22 -8.31 0.35
C ILE A 112 22.65 -8.80 0.60
N GLU A 113 22.77 -10.04 1.05
CA GLU A 113 24.05 -10.67 1.37
C GLU A 113 24.26 -11.88 0.45
N ASN A 114 25.29 -11.84 -0.38
CA ASN A 114 25.53 -12.88 -1.39
C ASN A 114 24.31 -13.16 -2.28
N GLY A 115 23.52 -12.14 -2.60
CA GLY A 115 22.29 -12.23 -3.37
C GLY A 115 21.05 -12.68 -2.59
N PHE A 116 21.18 -13.01 -1.30
CA PHE A 116 20.05 -13.39 -0.44
C PHE A 116 19.53 -12.18 0.32
N GLN A 117 18.19 -12.13 0.46
CA GLN A 117 17.57 -11.19 1.39
C GLN A 117 17.83 -11.63 2.83
N THR A 118 18.37 -10.72 3.63
CA THR A 118 18.40 -10.78 5.10
C THR A 118 17.63 -9.61 5.69
N GLU A 119 17.10 -9.76 6.89
CA GLU A 119 16.28 -8.76 7.56
C GLU A 119 16.93 -8.32 8.87
N CYS A 120 16.86 -7.02 9.15
CA CYS A 120 17.18 -6.47 10.45
C CYS A 120 16.10 -5.48 10.91
N GLU A 121 16.19 -5.06 12.16
CA GLU A 121 15.23 -4.13 12.74
C GLU A 121 15.24 -2.77 12.03
N ASP A 122 14.06 -2.21 11.79
CA ASP A 122 13.89 -0.84 11.32
C ASP A 122 13.65 0.10 12.51
N THR A 123 14.73 0.61 13.07
CA THR A 123 14.75 1.44 14.28
C THR A 123 14.49 2.91 13.98
N TRP A 124 13.41 3.24 13.29
CA TRP A 124 13.09 4.61 12.85
C TRP A 124 12.98 5.63 14.01
N LEU A 125 12.71 5.16 15.24
CA LEU A 125 12.64 5.99 16.44
C LEU A 125 13.97 6.15 17.17
N LYS A 126 15.07 5.58 16.68
CA LYS A 126 16.37 5.56 17.37
C LYS A 126 16.87 6.95 17.79
N TYR A 127 16.67 7.95 16.96
CA TYR A 127 17.10 9.33 17.23
C TYR A 127 15.96 10.26 17.69
N GLY A 128 14.82 9.66 18.09
CA GLY A 128 13.59 10.38 18.40
C GLY A 128 12.76 10.68 17.16
N GLU A 129 11.55 11.16 17.38
CA GLU A 129 10.60 11.56 16.35
C GLU A 129 9.98 12.87 16.79
N ALA A 130 10.11 13.92 15.95
CA ALA A 130 9.77 15.29 16.30
C ALA A 130 8.33 15.67 15.96
N TRP A 131 7.60 14.84 15.20
CA TRP A 131 6.32 15.21 14.62
C TRP A 131 5.11 14.80 15.47
N SER A 132 5.24 13.80 16.35
CA SER A 132 4.13 13.34 17.18
C SER A 132 4.10 13.99 18.56
N ILE A 133 2.89 14.26 19.04
CA ILE A 133 2.65 14.76 20.39
C ILE A 133 1.97 13.67 21.22
N ARG A 134 2.63 13.24 22.29
CA ARG A 134 2.07 12.30 23.27
C ARG A 134 0.95 12.95 24.09
N LYS A 135 -0.21 12.29 24.19
CA LYS A 135 -1.41 12.80 24.89
C LYS A 135 -1.79 11.90 26.08
N ASP A 136 -1.02 11.95 27.17
CA ASP A 136 -1.22 11.07 28.34
C ASP A 136 -2.63 11.13 28.94
N SER A 137 -3.28 12.31 28.93
CA SER A 137 -4.65 12.53 29.45
C SER A 137 -5.73 11.80 28.66
N GLU A 138 -5.40 11.34 27.44
CA GLU A 138 -6.32 10.65 26.53
C GLU A 138 -6.03 9.14 26.44
N THR A 139 -5.12 8.63 27.30
CA THR A 139 -4.79 7.22 27.40
C THR A 139 -6.04 6.36 27.64
N GLN A 140 -6.14 5.25 26.90
CA GLN A 140 -7.21 4.26 27.05
C GLN A 140 -6.67 2.99 27.75
N ILE A 141 -7.50 2.36 28.55
CA ILE A 141 -7.18 1.07 29.19
C ILE A 141 -7.79 -0.06 28.37
N ILE A 142 -6.95 -0.97 27.91
CA ILE A 142 -7.36 -2.11 27.08
C ILE A 142 -7.20 -3.39 27.91
N LYS A 143 -8.28 -4.18 27.98
CA LYS A 143 -8.33 -5.42 28.75
C LYS A 143 -8.37 -6.63 27.82
N PHE A 144 -7.42 -7.51 28.00
CA PHE A 144 -7.42 -8.89 27.51
C PHE A 144 -7.75 -9.81 28.68
N SER A 145 -8.07 -11.07 28.43
CA SER A 145 -8.35 -12.05 29.51
C SER A 145 -7.14 -12.27 30.44
N ASP A 146 -5.92 -12.19 29.88
CA ASP A 146 -4.67 -12.53 30.58
C ASP A 146 -3.80 -11.31 30.91
N MET A 147 -4.15 -10.12 30.42
CA MET A 147 -3.39 -8.90 30.69
C MET A 147 -4.23 -7.64 30.51
N THR A 148 -3.80 -6.57 31.13
CA THR A 148 -4.34 -5.22 30.91
C THR A 148 -3.20 -4.28 30.54
N VAL A 149 -3.42 -3.45 29.53
CA VAL A 149 -2.41 -2.50 29.00
C VAL A 149 -2.98 -1.10 28.86
N LYS A 150 -2.08 -0.12 28.70
CA LYS A 150 -2.41 1.24 28.30
C LYS A 150 -2.25 1.36 26.78
N ALA A 151 -3.22 1.98 26.12
CA ALA A 151 -3.07 2.52 24.77
C ALA A 151 -2.82 4.03 24.91
N VAL A 152 -1.59 4.44 24.70
CA VAL A 152 -1.17 5.85 24.81
C VAL A 152 -1.18 6.46 23.43
N PRO A 153 -1.96 7.55 23.21
CA PRO A 153 -2.06 8.15 21.90
C PRO A 153 -0.90 9.12 21.63
N TYR A 154 -0.38 9.03 20.42
CA TYR A 154 0.55 9.97 19.82
C TYR A 154 -0.13 10.58 18.59
N ASP A 155 -0.38 11.89 18.65
CA ASP A 155 -1.02 12.63 17.56
C ASP A 155 0.02 13.22 16.61
N VAL A 156 -0.10 12.90 15.33
CA VAL A 156 0.76 13.37 14.24
C VAL A 156 -0.04 14.38 13.40
N PRO A 157 0.50 15.61 13.17
CA PRO A 157 -0.16 16.59 12.32
C PRO A 157 -0.09 16.19 10.85
N ILE A 158 -1.21 16.25 10.16
CA ILE A 158 -1.35 16.04 8.73
C ILE A 158 -1.68 17.38 8.08
N ILE A 159 -0.65 18.02 7.56
CA ILE A 159 -0.73 19.39 7.03
C ILE A 159 -1.33 19.36 5.63
N GLY A 160 -2.42 20.10 5.43
CA GLY A 160 -3.02 20.29 4.11
C GLY A 160 -2.20 21.24 3.23
N TYR A 161 -2.17 21.01 1.93
CA TYR A 161 -1.45 21.85 0.97
C TYR A 161 -2.20 23.17 0.71
N GLY A 162 -1.55 24.28 0.97
CA GLY A 162 -2.11 25.62 0.72
C GLY A 162 -3.44 25.88 1.43
N THR A 163 -3.57 25.38 2.66
CA THR A 163 -4.69 25.61 3.57
C THR A 163 -4.17 25.72 5.01
N LYS A 164 -4.97 26.31 5.91
CA LYS A 164 -4.66 26.32 7.34
C LYS A 164 -5.05 25.02 8.05
N ASN A 165 -5.85 24.16 7.42
CA ASN A 165 -6.33 22.93 8.04
C ASN A 165 -5.20 21.91 8.24
N ILE A 166 -5.18 21.37 9.45
CA ILE A 166 -4.24 20.32 9.87
C ILE A 166 -5.03 19.19 10.53
N ASN A 167 -5.15 18.08 9.82
CA ASN A 167 -5.83 16.91 10.33
C ASN A 167 -4.95 16.14 11.32
N THR A 168 -5.53 15.21 12.04
CA THR A 168 -4.82 14.39 13.04
C THR A 168 -4.75 12.94 12.59
N LEU A 169 -3.54 12.37 12.65
CA LEU A 169 -3.33 10.93 12.67
C LEU A 169 -2.99 10.51 14.09
N ARG A 170 -3.88 9.77 14.75
CA ARG A 170 -3.66 9.23 16.09
C ARG A 170 -3.10 7.82 16.02
N LEU A 171 -1.90 7.65 16.53
CA LEU A 171 -1.20 6.37 16.59
C LEU A 171 -1.13 5.89 18.03
N TRP A 172 -1.62 4.67 18.28
CA TRP A 172 -1.64 4.06 19.61
C TRP A 172 -0.34 3.31 19.90
N GLN A 173 0.34 3.66 20.97
CA GLN A 173 1.48 2.91 21.53
C GLN A 173 1.01 2.10 22.72
N CYS A 174 1.41 0.82 22.78
CA CYS A 174 1.06 -0.05 23.89
C CYS A 174 2.09 0.03 24.99
N GLU A 175 1.63 0.28 26.22
CA GLU A 175 2.45 0.37 27.41
C GLU A 175 1.86 -0.49 28.55
N ALA A 176 2.71 -1.04 29.42
CA ALA A 176 2.26 -1.76 30.59
C ALA A 176 1.64 -0.82 31.62
N LEU A 177 0.71 -1.34 32.45
CA LEU A 177 0.22 -0.58 33.63
C LEU A 177 1.36 -0.30 34.63
N ARG A 178 2.29 -1.26 34.76
CA ARG A 178 3.50 -1.15 35.55
C ARG A 178 4.67 -1.60 34.70
N GLU A 179 5.55 -0.68 34.37
CA GLU A 179 6.66 -0.94 33.44
C GLU A 179 7.82 -1.67 34.08
N PHE A 180 8.00 -1.50 35.40
CA PHE A 180 9.15 -2.02 36.12
C PHE A 180 8.76 -2.43 37.53
N ASP A 181 9.10 -3.68 37.91
CA ASP A 181 8.93 -4.16 39.28
C ASP A 181 10.25 -4.09 40.07
N PHE A 182 10.36 -3.02 40.88
CA PHE A 182 11.55 -2.79 41.69
C PHE A 182 11.85 -3.92 42.67
N ASN A 183 10.83 -4.56 43.24
CA ASN A 183 11.04 -5.66 44.18
C ASN A 183 11.64 -6.89 43.51
N LEU A 184 11.14 -7.28 42.37
CA LEU A 184 11.70 -8.35 41.55
C LEU A 184 13.15 -8.04 41.16
N PHE A 185 13.41 -6.80 40.69
CA PHE A 185 14.74 -6.36 40.34
C PHE A 185 15.71 -6.43 41.52
N ASN A 186 15.30 -5.92 42.70
CA ASN A 186 16.10 -5.93 43.89
C ASN A 186 16.39 -7.36 44.39
N ASN A 187 15.50 -8.33 44.09
CA ASN A 187 15.68 -9.75 44.33
C ASN A 187 16.43 -10.48 43.22
N GLN A 188 17.14 -9.79 42.34
CA GLN A 188 17.94 -10.32 41.22
C GLN A 188 17.13 -11.07 40.15
N GLN A 189 15.82 -10.86 40.09
CA GLN A 189 14.92 -11.41 39.09
C GLN A 189 14.76 -10.36 37.94
N TYR A 190 15.85 -10.10 37.24
CA TYR A 190 15.94 -8.96 36.27
C TYR A 190 15.00 -9.12 35.08
N ILE A 191 14.83 -10.35 34.57
CA ILE A 191 13.96 -10.64 33.42
C ILE A 191 12.50 -10.47 33.82
N GLU A 192 12.13 -11.03 34.98
CA GLU A 192 10.76 -10.96 35.52
C GLU A 192 10.37 -9.52 35.84
N ALA A 193 11.33 -8.71 36.31
CA ALA A 193 11.11 -7.31 36.67
C ALA A 193 10.60 -6.44 35.48
N VAL A 194 10.91 -6.81 34.24
CA VAL A 194 10.49 -6.09 33.00
C VAL A 194 9.55 -6.92 32.11
N SER A 195 9.14 -8.12 32.56
CA SER A 195 8.34 -9.04 31.75
C SER A 195 6.98 -8.44 31.32
N ALA A 196 6.29 -7.73 32.24
CA ALA A 196 5.01 -7.08 31.95
C ALA A 196 5.17 -5.99 30.88
N ARG A 197 6.24 -5.19 30.97
CA ARG A 197 6.59 -4.17 29.98
C ARG A 197 6.83 -4.82 28.60
N ASN A 198 7.69 -5.82 28.53
CA ASN A 198 8.02 -6.47 27.26
C ASN A 198 6.78 -7.06 26.57
N LYS A 199 5.90 -7.74 27.34
CA LYS A 199 4.64 -8.29 26.80
C LYS A 199 3.67 -7.23 26.27
N ALA A 200 3.61 -6.07 26.93
CA ALA A 200 2.79 -4.96 26.46
C ALA A 200 3.38 -4.32 25.20
N GLU A 201 4.67 -3.99 25.24
CA GLU A 201 5.38 -3.38 24.10
C GLU A 201 5.34 -4.26 22.85
N ASP A 202 5.37 -5.60 22.97
CA ASP A 202 5.29 -6.52 21.83
C ASP A 202 4.03 -6.26 20.96
N ILE A 203 2.92 -5.79 21.55
CA ILE A 203 1.68 -5.49 20.81
C ILE A 203 1.88 -4.36 19.79
N SER A 204 2.71 -3.35 20.10
CA SER A 204 3.04 -2.25 19.19
C SER A 204 4.49 -2.26 18.71
N ARG A 205 5.19 -3.40 18.78
CA ARG A 205 6.62 -3.45 18.48
C ARG A 205 6.90 -3.49 16.99
N VAL A 206 6.27 -4.39 16.22
CA VAL A 206 6.53 -4.61 14.79
C VAL A 206 5.24 -4.85 14.04
N LEU A 207 5.12 -4.23 12.86
CA LEU A 207 4.05 -4.48 11.90
C LEU A 207 4.17 -5.91 11.33
N TYR A 208 3.06 -6.65 11.32
CA TYR A 208 2.96 -8.01 10.76
C TYR A 208 4.00 -8.99 11.33
N PRO A 209 3.89 -9.34 12.62
CA PRO A 209 4.71 -10.39 13.16
C PRO A 209 4.50 -11.72 12.40
N ASN A 210 5.52 -12.57 12.38
CA ASN A 210 5.41 -13.89 11.76
C ASN A 210 4.31 -14.71 12.44
N ASP A 211 3.29 -15.12 11.70
CA ASP A 211 2.09 -15.81 12.15
C ASP A 211 2.00 -17.28 11.70
N THR A 212 3.11 -17.86 11.32
CA THR A 212 3.20 -19.30 10.97
C THR A 212 2.90 -20.19 12.18
N ALA A 213 3.17 -19.71 13.40
CA ALA A 213 2.85 -20.36 14.66
C ALA A 213 1.72 -19.64 15.40
N GLU A 214 1.08 -20.35 16.36
CA GLU A 214 -0.03 -19.81 17.16
C GLU A 214 0.34 -18.51 17.90
N ALA A 215 1.56 -18.43 18.45
CA ALA A 215 2.02 -17.24 19.16
C ALA A 215 1.99 -15.97 18.29
N GLY A 216 2.36 -16.08 17.01
CA GLY A 216 2.28 -14.96 16.07
C GLY A 216 0.84 -14.59 15.72
N LYS A 217 -0.05 -15.58 15.56
CA LYS A 217 -1.49 -15.35 15.34
C LYS A 217 -2.12 -14.62 16.53
N ILE A 218 -1.79 -15.04 17.76
CA ILE A 218 -2.22 -14.37 18.99
C ILE A 218 -1.74 -12.92 19.01
N LEU A 219 -0.48 -12.67 18.68
CA LEU A 219 0.07 -11.30 18.66
C LEU A 219 -0.62 -10.43 17.63
N ARG A 220 -0.83 -10.91 16.38
CA ARG A 220 -1.60 -10.18 15.38
C ARG A 220 -3.02 -9.85 15.83
N LEU A 221 -3.69 -10.82 16.45
CA LEU A 221 -5.04 -10.62 16.93
C LEU A 221 -5.08 -9.59 18.08
N ARG A 222 -4.07 -9.61 18.96
CA ARG A 222 -3.90 -8.57 20.00
C ARG A 222 -3.68 -7.19 19.39
N GLN A 223 -2.86 -7.07 18.35
CA GLN A 223 -2.65 -5.80 17.64
C GLN A 223 -3.95 -5.24 17.08
N GLN A 224 -4.72 -6.07 16.39
CA GLN A 224 -6.00 -5.66 15.79
C GLN A 224 -7.01 -5.21 16.87
N TYR A 225 -7.16 -5.98 17.93
CA TYR A 225 -8.07 -5.63 19.02
C TYR A 225 -7.59 -4.40 19.80
N PHE A 226 -6.29 -4.29 20.07
CA PHE A 226 -5.69 -3.18 20.79
C PHE A 226 -6.04 -1.82 20.16
N PHE A 227 -5.71 -1.62 18.89
CA PHE A 227 -5.97 -0.33 18.26
C PHE A 227 -7.46 -0.10 17.98
N SER A 228 -8.21 -1.18 17.71
CA SER A 228 -9.67 -1.10 17.51
C SER A 228 -10.37 -0.68 18.79
N SER A 229 -10.07 -1.32 19.94
CA SER A 229 -10.66 -0.98 21.22
C SER A 229 -10.30 0.45 21.65
N ALA A 230 -9.02 0.83 21.52
CA ALA A 230 -8.56 2.17 21.85
C ALA A 230 -9.29 3.23 21.02
N SER A 231 -9.41 3.00 19.72
CA SER A 231 -10.06 3.94 18.80
C SER A 231 -11.57 4.05 19.07
N MET A 232 -12.27 2.94 19.30
CA MET A 232 -13.70 2.97 19.62
C MET A 232 -13.98 3.70 20.93
N LYS A 233 -13.19 3.46 21.97
CA LYS A 233 -13.29 4.18 23.25
C LYS A 233 -13.06 5.67 23.09
N ASP A 234 -12.08 6.07 22.29
CA ASP A 234 -11.78 7.48 22.02
C ASP A 234 -12.93 8.17 21.26
N ILE A 235 -13.46 7.54 20.21
CA ILE A 235 -14.59 8.07 19.43
C ILE A 235 -15.85 8.21 20.30
N ILE A 236 -16.16 7.18 21.09
CA ILE A 236 -17.30 7.21 22.01
C ILE A 236 -17.14 8.29 23.08
N LYS A 237 -15.93 8.42 23.67
CA LYS A 237 -15.61 9.48 24.64
C LYS A 237 -15.79 10.87 24.04
N LYS A 238 -15.33 11.11 22.82
CA LYS A 238 -15.53 12.38 22.10
C LYS A 238 -17.01 12.67 21.87
N HIS A 239 -17.78 11.66 21.44
CA HIS A 239 -19.23 11.80 21.29
C HIS A 239 -19.89 12.16 22.61
N LYS A 240 -19.59 11.44 23.70
CA LYS A 240 -20.14 11.69 25.03
C LYS A 240 -19.80 13.09 25.58
N THR A 241 -18.59 13.57 25.31
CA THR A 241 -18.17 14.92 25.74
C THR A 241 -19.06 15.99 25.08
N LYS A 242 -19.49 15.77 23.84
CA LYS A 242 -20.26 16.74 23.06
C LYS A 242 -21.78 16.57 23.21
N TYR A 243 -22.26 15.32 23.22
CA TYR A 243 -23.69 15.01 23.15
C TYR A 243 -24.23 14.25 24.37
N GLY A 244 -23.41 13.98 25.38
CA GLY A 244 -23.79 13.15 26.53
C GLY A 244 -23.93 11.67 26.16
N SER A 245 -24.74 10.94 26.93
CA SER A 245 -24.96 9.49 26.73
C SER A 245 -26.15 9.19 25.80
N ASP A 246 -26.57 10.14 24.98
CA ASP A 246 -27.56 9.90 23.93
C ASP A 246 -26.87 9.44 22.65
N PHE A 247 -27.03 8.17 22.31
CA PHE A 247 -26.46 7.55 21.11
C PHE A 247 -27.37 7.58 19.90
N SER A 248 -28.61 8.12 20.01
CA SER A 248 -29.56 8.19 18.88
C SER A 248 -29.03 8.98 17.69
N GLU A 249 -28.20 9.99 17.95
CA GLU A 249 -27.56 10.85 16.96
C GLU A 249 -26.12 10.42 16.63
N PHE A 250 -25.64 9.32 17.20
CA PHE A 250 -24.23 8.92 17.07
C PHE A 250 -23.80 8.77 15.60
N ALA A 251 -24.55 8.00 14.83
CA ALA A 251 -24.23 7.73 13.43
C ALA A 251 -24.50 8.93 12.49
N LYS A 252 -25.30 9.92 12.92
CA LYS A 252 -25.46 11.19 12.18
C LYS A 252 -24.23 12.08 12.31
N ASN A 253 -23.51 11.97 13.42
CA ASN A 253 -22.35 12.81 13.71
C ASN A 253 -21.02 12.11 13.43
N ASN A 254 -21.03 10.80 13.22
CA ASN A 254 -19.81 10.01 13.09
C ASN A 254 -19.94 8.95 11.99
N VAL A 255 -18.85 8.67 11.27
CA VAL A 255 -18.72 7.55 10.36
C VAL A 255 -17.29 7.00 10.42
N ALA A 256 -17.14 5.68 10.39
CA ALA A 256 -15.83 5.01 10.41
C ALA A 256 -15.63 4.19 9.14
N GLN A 257 -14.51 4.42 8.47
CA GLN A 257 -14.06 3.63 7.31
C GLN A 257 -13.06 2.58 7.76
N LEU A 258 -13.37 1.31 7.51
CA LEU A 258 -12.49 0.18 7.76
C LEU A 258 -11.60 -0.06 6.53
N ASN A 259 -10.29 0.12 6.69
CA ASN A 259 -9.31 -0.13 5.64
C ASN A 259 -8.88 -1.59 5.66
N ASP A 260 -9.48 -2.40 4.81
CA ASP A 260 -9.47 -3.86 4.79
C ASP A 260 -10.14 -4.49 6.05
N THR A 261 -9.88 -5.77 6.31
CA THR A 261 -10.48 -6.53 7.42
C THR A 261 -9.74 -6.38 8.73
N HIS A 262 -8.51 -5.85 8.73
CA HIS A 262 -7.70 -5.69 9.95
C HIS A 262 -8.41 -4.93 11.08
N PRO A 263 -9.16 -3.83 10.82
CA PRO A 263 -9.90 -3.12 11.85
C PRO A 263 -11.32 -3.67 12.09
N THR A 264 -11.76 -4.74 11.44
CA THR A 264 -13.16 -5.20 11.51
C THR A 264 -13.61 -5.60 12.91
N ILE A 265 -12.69 -6.05 13.77
CA ILE A 265 -13.00 -6.35 15.18
C ILE A 265 -13.51 -5.10 15.94
N SER A 266 -13.30 -3.90 15.41
CA SER A 266 -13.87 -2.65 15.92
C SER A 266 -15.39 -2.69 15.99
N ILE A 267 -16.05 -3.41 15.08
CA ILE A 267 -17.52 -3.57 15.06
C ILE A 267 -17.97 -4.28 16.34
N LEU A 268 -17.30 -5.38 16.67
CA LEU A 268 -17.65 -6.18 17.85
C LEU A 268 -17.35 -5.43 19.15
N GLU A 269 -16.23 -4.71 19.18
CA GLU A 269 -15.87 -3.90 20.34
C GLU A 269 -16.80 -2.70 20.52
N PHE A 270 -17.19 -2.03 19.44
CA PHE A 270 -18.18 -0.95 19.49
C PHE A 270 -19.52 -1.43 20.08
N LEU A 271 -20.01 -2.57 19.60
CA LEU A 271 -21.23 -3.18 20.12
C LEU A 271 -21.08 -3.56 21.59
N ARG A 272 -19.93 -4.15 21.99
CA ARG A 272 -19.66 -4.48 23.39
C ARG A 272 -19.69 -3.23 24.29
N ILE A 273 -19.05 -2.15 23.87
CA ILE A 273 -19.04 -0.91 24.65
C ILE A 273 -20.45 -0.35 24.79
N LEU A 274 -21.21 -0.26 23.71
CA LEU A 274 -22.57 0.29 23.75
C LEU A 274 -23.49 -0.57 24.66
N VAL A 275 -23.39 -1.89 24.56
CA VAL A 275 -24.26 -2.79 25.32
C VAL A 275 -23.82 -2.90 26.79
N ASP A 276 -22.52 -3.14 27.03
CA ASP A 276 -22.04 -3.51 28.36
C ASP A 276 -21.64 -2.30 29.22
N GLU A 277 -21.18 -1.20 28.60
CA GLU A 277 -20.69 -0.03 29.33
C GLU A 277 -21.69 1.15 29.26
N GLU A 278 -22.42 1.28 28.15
CA GLU A 278 -23.37 2.38 27.93
C GLU A 278 -24.84 1.97 28.12
N ASN A 279 -25.11 0.67 28.37
CA ASN A 279 -26.46 0.10 28.58
C ASN A 279 -27.46 0.33 27.43
N VAL A 280 -26.96 0.41 26.19
CA VAL A 280 -27.82 0.44 24.98
C VAL A 280 -28.25 -0.96 24.64
N ASP A 281 -29.55 -1.19 24.35
CA ASP A 281 -29.99 -2.52 23.93
C ASP A 281 -29.32 -2.95 22.62
N PHE A 282 -29.11 -4.28 22.47
CA PHE A 282 -28.32 -4.83 21.37
C PHE A 282 -28.89 -4.48 20.00
N THR A 283 -30.20 -4.46 19.82
CA THR A 283 -30.86 -4.19 18.53
C THR A 283 -30.59 -2.74 18.12
N THR A 284 -30.75 -1.80 19.05
CA THR A 284 -30.42 -0.39 18.84
C THR A 284 -28.93 -0.20 18.56
N ALA A 285 -28.06 -0.83 19.35
CA ALA A 285 -26.60 -0.76 19.14
C ALA A 285 -26.19 -1.27 17.75
N LEU A 286 -26.78 -2.41 17.32
CA LEU A 286 -26.53 -2.96 15.98
C LEU A 286 -27.04 -2.02 14.88
N GLY A 287 -28.20 -1.39 15.08
CA GLY A 287 -28.73 -0.37 14.16
C GLY A 287 -27.78 0.82 14.01
N ILE A 288 -27.24 1.33 15.12
CA ILE A 288 -26.23 2.41 15.11
C ILE A 288 -24.96 1.96 14.39
N ALA A 289 -24.46 0.74 14.67
CA ALA A 289 -23.28 0.19 14.02
C ALA A 289 -23.45 0.08 12.50
N LYS A 290 -24.63 -0.36 12.01
CA LYS A 290 -24.96 -0.46 10.58
C LYS A 290 -24.91 0.88 9.84
N GLU A 291 -25.11 1.99 10.52
CA GLU A 291 -25.02 3.34 9.95
C GLU A 291 -23.63 3.99 10.16
N PHE A 292 -22.86 3.50 11.13
CA PHE A 292 -21.58 4.08 11.51
C PHE A 292 -20.39 3.52 10.69
N PHE A 293 -20.34 2.19 10.45
CA PHE A 293 -19.21 1.57 9.76
C PHE A 293 -19.40 1.52 8.25
N ALA A 294 -18.28 1.66 7.52
CA ALA A 294 -18.15 1.37 6.10
C ALA A 294 -16.86 0.56 5.85
N TYR A 295 -16.85 -0.28 4.83
CA TYR A 295 -15.78 -1.25 4.58
C TYR A 295 -15.18 -1.10 3.19
N THR A 296 -13.86 -0.97 3.11
CA THR A 296 -13.10 -1.08 1.87
C THR A 296 -12.44 -2.45 1.79
N ASN A 297 -12.73 -3.21 0.74
CA ASN A 297 -12.07 -4.47 0.44
C ASN A 297 -10.84 -4.23 -0.46
N HIS A 298 -9.68 -4.78 -0.07
CA HIS A 298 -8.44 -4.75 -0.87
C HIS A 298 -8.02 -6.13 -1.39
N THR A 299 -8.80 -7.16 -1.12
CA THR A 299 -8.46 -8.56 -1.36
C THR A 299 -9.33 -9.13 -2.48
N ILE A 300 -8.72 -9.73 -3.52
CA ILE A 300 -9.46 -10.43 -4.57
C ILE A 300 -9.62 -11.92 -4.22
N LEU A 301 -8.59 -12.54 -3.63
CA LEU A 301 -8.59 -13.98 -3.40
C LEU A 301 -9.48 -14.36 -2.21
N ALA A 302 -10.51 -15.18 -2.43
CA ALA A 302 -11.43 -15.62 -1.36
C ALA A 302 -10.70 -16.34 -0.21
N GLU A 303 -9.67 -17.12 -0.52
CA GLU A 303 -8.83 -17.80 0.47
C GLU A 303 -8.02 -16.83 1.34
N ALA A 304 -7.73 -15.64 0.85
CA ALA A 304 -6.99 -14.61 1.58
C ALA A 304 -7.91 -13.70 2.43
N LEU A 305 -9.25 -13.86 2.36
CA LEU A 305 -10.17 -13.17 3.25
C LEU A 305 -9.95 -13.63 4.68
N GLU A 306 -9.72 -12.68 5.58
CA GLU A 306 -9.29 -12.94 6.95
C GLU A 306 -10.34 -13.71 7.76
N LYS A 307 -9.87 -14.73 8.47
CA LYS A 307 -10.66 -15.59 9.36
C LYS A 307 -9.89 -15.79 10.66
N TRP A 308 -10.61 -15.69 11.78
CA TRP A 308 -10.01 -15.92 13.10
C TRP A 308 -10.62 -17.14 13.79
N ASP A 309 -9.77 -18.06 14.26
CA ASP A 309 -10.17 -19.22 15.07
C ASP A 309 -10.92 -18.74 16.33
N ILE A 310 -12.14 -19.27 16.57
CA ILE A 310 -12.97 -18.91 17.71
C ILE A 310 -12.26 -19.21 19.03
N ARG A 311 -11.40 -20.23 19.10
CA ARG A 311 -10.65 -20.59 20.32
C ARG A 311 -9.67 -19.49 20.71
N LEU A 312 -9.05 -18.82 19.74
CA LEU A 312 -8.16 -17.69 20.00
C LEU A 312 -8.94 -16.46 20.48
N ILE A 313 -10.10 -16.20 19.87
CA ILE A 313 -10.98 -15.12 20.28
C ILE A 313 -11.52 -15.37 21.70
N ASP A 314 -12.03 -16.57 21.98
CA ASP A 314 -12.54 -16.94 23.29
C ASP A 314 -11.49 -16.83 24.38
N ARG A 315 -10.27 -17.31 24.10
CA ARG A 315 -9.14 -17.25 25.02
C ARG A 315 -8.73 -15.82 25.38
N LEU A 316 -8.74 -14.91 24.41
CA LEU A 316 -8.24 -13.54 24.58
C LEU A 316 -9.32 -12.55 25.01
N PHE A 317 -10.52 -12.67 24.51
CA PHE A 317 -11.65 -11.77 24.75
C PHE A 317 -13.00 -12.47 24.58
N PRO A 318 -13.40 -13.34 25.53
CA PRO A 318 -14.59 -14.19 25.41
C PRO A 318 -15.88 -13.40 25.18
N ARG A 319 -15.98 -12.17 25.71
CA ARG A 319 -17.17 -11.33 25.50
C ARG A 319 -17.33 -10.90 24.04
N ILE A 320 -16.23 -10.69 23.32
CA ILE A 320 -16.23 -10.37 21.87
C ILE A 320 -16.79 -11.56 21.07
N LEU A 321 -16.47 -12.80 21.44
CA LEU A 321 -17.04 -13.99 20.81
C LEU A 321 -18.56 -14.06 21.02
N GLN A 322 -19.05 -13.76 22.24
CA GLN A 322 -20.48 -13.73 22.52
C GLN A 322 -21.20 -12.67 21.67
N ILE A 323 -20.61 -11.49 21.51
CA ILE A 323 -21.16 -10.44 20.61
C ILE A 323 -21.13 -10.92 19.16
N ALA A 324 -20.07 -11.61 18.71
CA ALA A 324 -20.00 -12.16 17.35
C ALA A 324 -21.14 -13.16 17.07
N TYR A 325 -21.45 -14.05 18.02
CA TYR A 325 -22.61 -14.94 17.90
C TYR A 325 -23.94 -14.18 17.86
N ALA A 326 -24.10 -13.15 18.69
CA ALA A 326 -25.32 -12.33 18.67
C ALA A 326 -25.51 -11.60 17.32
N VAL A 327 -24.43 -11.12 16.70
CA VAL A 327 -24.46 -10.51 15.36
C VAL A 327 -24.78 -11.57 14.29
N ASP A 328 -24.20 -12.77 14.38
CA ASP A 328 -24.47 -13.90 13.48
C ASP A 328 -25.95 -14.33 13.57
N ASP A 329 -26.49 -14.43 14.78
CA ASP A 329 -27.91 -14.74 15.02
C ASP A 329 -28.84 -13.67 14.41
N ALA A 330 -28.50 -12.39 14.55
CA ALA A 330 -29.25 -11.30 13.94
C ALA A 330 -29.26 -11.40 12.41
N LEU A 331 -28.13 -11.74 11.80
CA LEU A 331 -28.02 -11.98 10.35
C LEU A 331 -28.89 -13.17 9.92
N MET A 332 -28.79 -14.30 10.60
CA MET A 332 -29.58 -15.50 10.28
C MET A 332 -31.09 -15.21 10.36
N ASN A 333 -31.51 -14.47 11.38
CA ASN A 333 -32.91 -14.09 11.52
C ASN A 333 -33.37 -13.17 10.38
N GLU A 334 -32.55 -12.20 9.96
CA GLU A 334 -32.84 -11.34 8.81
C GLU A 334 -32.98 -12.16 7.52
N LEU A 335 -32.08 -13.13 7.29
CA LEU A 335 -32.11 -13.99 6.10
C LEU A 335 -33.34 -14.90 6.07
N ARG A 336 -33.75 -15.50 7.23
CA ARG A 336 -34.99 -16.30 7.35
C ARG A 336 -36.22 -15.45 7.04
N GLN A 337 -36.26 -14.21 7.55
CA GLN A 337 -37.36 -13.27 7.24
C GLN A 337 -37.46 -12.92 5.76
N LYS A 338 -36.31 -12.92 5.06
CA LYS A 338 -36.22 -12.72 3.60
C LYS A 338 -36.48 -14.00 2.80
N GLY A 339 -36.75 -15.15 3.46
CA GLY A 339 -37.14 -16.41 2.81
C GLY A 339 -35.95 -17.29 2.35
N TYR A 340 -34.74 -17.04 2.84
CA TYR A 340 -33.61 -17.91 2.55
C TYR A 340 -33.72 -19.22 3.33
N ASP A 341 -33.36 -20.35 2.70
CA ASP A 341 -33.27 -21.64 3.36
C ASP A 341 -31.95 -21.79 4.15
N GLU A 342 -31.87 -22.75 5.06
CA GLU A 342 -30.70 -22.96 5.92
C GLU A 342 -29.39 -23.26 5.13
N GLY A 343 -29.49 -23.89 3.97
CA GLY A 343 -28.35 -24.17 3.10
C GLY A 343 -27.76 -22.88 2.50
N ALA A 344 -28.65 -21.97 2.05
CA ALA A 344 -28.23 -20.66 1.55
C ALA A 344 -27.67 -19.77 2.69
N ILE A 345 -28.33 -19.78 3.87
CA ILE A 345 -27.92 -19.04 5.06
C ILE A 345 -26.47 -19.40 5.47
N TRP A 346 -26.08 -20.68 5.35
CA TRP A 346 -24.75 -21.15 5.70
C TRP A 346 -23.61 -20.37 5.03
N ASN A 347 -23.81 -19.92 3.79
CA ASN A 347 -22.79 -19.17 3.03
C ASN A 347 -22.55 -17.77 3.61
N PHE A 348 -23.55 -17.20 4.26
CA PHE A 348 -23.48 -15.85 4.83
C PHE A 348 -22.96 -15.81 6.27
N ARG A 349 -22.98 -16.95 6.97
CA ARG A 349 -22.63 -16.98 8.39
C ARG A 349 -21.30 -16.27 8.70
N ILE A 350 -21.34 -15.45 9.75
CA ILE A 350 -20.17 -14.76 10.30
C ILE A 350 -19.36 -15.75 11.14
N VAL A 351 -20.03 -16.53 11.99
CA VAL A 351 -19.40 -17.56 12.81
C VAL A 351 -19.75 -18.94 12.25
N ALA A 352 -18.79 -19.60 11.62
CA ALA A 352 -18.98 -20.95 11.04
C ALA A 352 -17.63 -21.67 10.91
N ASN A 353 -17.63 -23.01 10.96
CA ASN A 353 -16.44 -23.86 10.83
C ASN A 353 -15.31 -23.44 11.82
N ASP A 354 -15.68 -23.18 13.06
CA ASP A 354 -14.76 -22.77 14.15
C ASP A 354 -13.97 -21.49 13.85
N VAL A 355 -14.47 -20.61 12.94
CA VAL A 355 -13.86 -19.31 12.65
C VAL A 355 -14.88 -18.18 12.62
N ILE A 356 -14.41 -16.96 12.88
CA ILE A 356 -15.12 -15.73 12.56
C ILE A 356 -14.64 -15.26 11.19
N ARG A 357 -15.56 -15.09 10.25
CA ARG A 357 -15.30 -14.58 8.88
C ARG A 357 -15.41 -13.06 8.89
N MET A 358 -14.25 -12.38 8.91
CA MET A 358 -14.21 -10.93 9.14
C MET A 358 -14.85 -10.12 8.00
N ALA A 359 -14.70 -10.54 6.74
CA ALA A 359 -15.37 -9.88 5.62
C ALA A 359 -16.90 -9.98 5.71
N ASN A 360 -17.44 -11.15 6.11
CA ASN A 360 -18.88 -11.32 6.28
C ASN A 360 -19.44 -10.38 7.36
N LEU A 361 -18.71 -10.24 8.48
CA LEU A 361 -19.04 -9.29 9.54
C LEU A 361 -19.05 -7.84 9.02
N ALA A 362 -17.98 -7.45 8.32
CA ALA A 362 -17.85 -6.10 7.77
C ALA A 362 -18.93 -5.75 6.75
N ILE A 363 -19.32 -6.70 5.88
CA ILE A 363 -20.37 -6.50 4.88
C ILE A 363 -21.75 -6.42 5.53
N PHE A 364 -22.05 -7.29 6.47
CA PHE A 364 -23.34 -7.28 7.15
C PHE A 364 -23.60 -5.98 7.89
N VAL A 365 -22.62 -5.56 8.69
CA VAL A 365 -22.74 -4.36 9.53
C VAL A 365 -22.41 -3.08 8.76
N GLY A 366 -21.50 -3.11 7.77
CA GLY A 366 -21.14 -1.92 7.01
C GLY A 366 -22.30 -1.30 6.23
N ARG A 367 -22.44 0.05 6.28
CA ARG A 367 -23.39 0.80 5.45
C ARG A 367 -23.03 0.78 3.96
N ALA A 368 -21.75 0.67 3.66
CA ALA A 368 -21.21 0.59 2.31
C ALA A 368 -20.03 -0.38 2.26
N VAL A 369 -19.84 -1.00 1.11
CA VAL A 369 -18.71 -1.88 0.77
C VAL A 369 -18.14 -1.39 -0.55
N ASN A 370 -16.86 -1.06 -0.62
CA ASN A 370 -16.27 -0.67 -1.89
C ASN A 370 -15.07 -1.52 -2.26
N GLY A 371 -14.96 -1.78 -3.57
CA GLY A 371 -13.72 -2.18 -4.21
C GLY A 371 -12.85 -0.95 -4.52
N VAL A 372 -11.65 -1.18 -5.03
CA VAL A 372 -10.59 -0.16 -5.17
C VAL A 372 -10.13 0.08 -6.62
N ALA A 373 -10.78 -0.56 -7.58
CA ALA A 373 -10.70 -0.32 -9.02
C ALA A 373 -11.97 -0.89 -9.68
N ALA A 374 -12.28 -0.46 -10.90
CA ALA A 374 -13.49 -0.88 -11.60
C ALA A 374 -13.56 -2.41 -11.77
N LEU A 375 -12.50 -3.04 -12.31
CA LEU A 375 -12.44 -4.49 -12.47
C LEU A 375 -12.56 -5.21 -11.13
N HIS A 376 -11.83 -4.76 -10.10
CA HIS A 376 -11.90 -5.34 -8.77
C HIS A 376 -13.33 -5.37 -8.23
N THR A 377 -14.04 -4.25 -8.34
CA THR A 377 -15.43 -4.13 -7.89
C THR A 377 -16.35 -5.09 -8.65
N GLU A 378 -16.15 -5.25 -9.95
CA GLU A 378 -16.93 -6.22 -10.74
C GLU A 378 -16.62 -7.67 -10.36
N ILE A 379 -15.36 -8.01 -10.08
CA ILE A 379 -14.98 -9.35 -9.57
C ILE A 379 -15.66 -9.62 -8.22
N LEU A 380 -15.65 -8.64 -7.31
CA LEU A 380 -16.36 -8.78 -6.03
C LEU A 380 -17.86 -9.04 -6.22
N LYS A 381 -18.53 -8.29 -7.11
CA LYS A 381 -19.96 -8.42 -7.38
C LYS A 381 -20.34 -9.72 -8.09
N LYS A 382 -19.54 -10.16 -9.06
CA LYS A 382 -19.89 -11.30 -9.94
C LYS A 382 -19.37 -12.65 -9.43
N HIS A 383 -18.26 -12.66 -8.65
CA HIS A 383 -17.56 -13.86 -8.22
C HIS A 383 -17.45 -13.93 -6.68
N GLU A 384 -16.48 -13.25 -6.10
CA GLU A 384 -16.04 -13.45 -4.72
C GLU A 384 -17.10 -13.16 -3.65
N LEU A 385 -17.89 -12.11 -3.83
CA LEU A 385 -18.92 -11.66 -2.91
C LEU A 385 -20.32 -11.61 -3.58
N ASN A 386 -20.52 -12.42 -4.62
CA ASN A 386 -21.75 -12.41 -5.41
C ASN A 386 -23.01 -12.62 -4.55
N ASN A 387 -22.98 -13.56 -3.60
CA ASN A 387 -24.10 -13.80 -2.69
C ASN A 387 -24.45 -12.53 -1.89
N TRP A 388 -23.43 -11.84 -1.37
CA TRP A 388 -23.60 -10.60 -0.63
C TRP A 388 -24.09 -9.45 -1.51
N TYR A 389 -23.60 -9.36 -2.75
CA TYR A 389 -24.09 -8.38 -3.71
C TYR A 389 -25.56 -8.60 -4.05
N ASN A 390 -25.99 -9.85 -4.27
CA ASN A 390 -27.39 -10.19 -4.51
C ASN A 390 -28.29 -9.85 -3.30
N LEU A 391 -27.76 -9.99 -2.08
CA LEU A 391 -28.50 -9.67 -0.85
C LEU A 391 -28.58 -8.16 -0.61
N TYR A 392 -27.51 -7.41 -0.86
CA TYR A 392 -27.38 -5.97 -0.58
C TYR A 392 -26.75 -5.20 -1.76
N PRO A 393 -27.37 -5.16 -2.93
CA PRO A 393 -26.76 -4.56 -4.14
C PRO A 393 -26.37 -3.08 -3.94
N ASN A 394 -27.16 -2.34 -3.17
CA ASN A 394 -26.94 -0.90 -2.94
C ASN A 394 -25.73 -0.59 -2.03
N LYS A 395 -25.20 -1.58 -1.30
CA LYS A 395 -24.00 -1.37 -0.49
C LYS A 395 -22.72 -1.35 -1.32
N PHE A 396 -22.71 -2.03 -2.49
CA PHE A 396 -21.50 -2.26 -3.26
C PHE A 396 -21.20 -1.10 -4.23
N GLN A 397 -20.05 -0.49 -4.05
CA GLN A 397 -19.59 0.67 -4.83
C GLN A 397 -18.15 0.47 -5.31
N ASN A 398 -17.75 1.23 -6.34
CA ASN A 398 -16.35 1.38 -6.72
C ASN A 398 -15.80 2.71 -6.22
N LYS A 399 -14.62 2.69 -5.61
CA LYS A 399 -13.81 3.86 -5.31
C LYS A 399 -12.40 3.60 -5.81
N THR A 400 -12.16 3.87 -7.10
CA THR A 400 -10.82 3.69 -7.67
C THR A 400 -9.80 4.44 -6.83
N ASN A 401 -8.74 3.76 -6.46
CA ASN A 401 -7.64 4.33 -5.68
C ASN A 401 -7.06 5.57 -6.36
N GLY A 402 -6.35 6.36 -5.59
CA GLY A 402 -5.64 7.53 -6.05
C GLY A 402 -4.38 7.78 -5.24
N ILE A 403 -3.56 8.70 -5.73
CA ILE A 403 -2.29 9.10 -5.13
C ILE A 403 -2.26 10.60 -4.94
N THR A 404 -1.53 11.09 -3.93
CA THR A 404 -1.33 12.53 -3.75
C THR A 404 -0.32 13.08 -4.76
N PRO A 405 -0.70 14.09 -5.56
CA PRO A 405 0.23 14.73 -6.49
C PRO A 405 1.31 15.54 -5.77
N ARG A 406 1.06 15.96 -4.51
CA ARG A 406 2.03 16.71 -3.71
C ARG A 406 3.32 15.92 -3.52
N ARG A 407 3.29 14.77 -2.85
CA ARG A 407 4.47 13.94 -2.66
C ARG A 407 4.98 13.32 -3.96
N TRP A 408 4.09 12.80 -4.82
CA TRP A 408 4.46 11.93 -5.95
C TRP A 408 4.72 12.67 -7.26
N LEU A 409 4.62 14.02 -7.26
CA LEU A 409 5.05 14.88 -8.36
C LEU A 409 5.70 16.16 -7.81
N ARG A 410 4.93 17.03 -7.12
CA ARG A 410 5.39 18.36 -6.70
C ARG A 410 6.68 18.30 -5.86
N LEU A 411 6.79 17.34 -4.94
CA LEU A 411 7.97 17.16 -4.07
C LEU A 411 9.09 16.35 -4.75
N CYS A 412 8.77 15.17 -5.32
CA CYS A 412 9.81 14.26 -5.80
C CYS A 412 10.33 14.56 -7.21
N ASN A 413 9.65 15.42 -7.97
CA ASN A 413 9.99 15.78 -9.35
C ASN A 413 9.74 17.28 -9.59
N SER A 414 10.54 18.11 -8.91
CA SER A 414 10.42 19.57 -8.95
C SER A 414 10.57 20.10 -10.38
N GLU A 415 11.48 19.56 -11.18
CA GLU A 415 11.74 19.99 -12.54
C GLU A 415 10.55 19.76 -13.45
N LEU A 416 9.88 18.61 -13.33
CA LEU A 416 8.63 18.35 -14.08
C LEU A 416 7.49 19.21 -13.54
N SER A 417 7.42 19.45 -12.24
CA SER A 417 6.43 20.35 -11.61
C SER A 417 6.53 21.77 -12.13
N GLU A 418 7.73 22.33 -12.17
CA GLU A 418 8.00 23.67 -12.69
C GLU A 418 7.60 23.75 -14.17
N PHE A 419 8.02 22.78 -14.95
CA PHE A 419 7.66 22.70 -16.37
C PHE A 419 6.15 22.64 -16.61
N ILE A 420 5.41 21.84 -15.84
CA ILE A 420 3.94 21.82 -15.90
C ILE A 420 3.34 23.17 -15.56
N THR A 421 3.85 23.80 -14.48
CA THR A 421 3.39 25.11 -14.03
C THR A 421 3.60 26.19 -15.10
N ASP A 422 4.76 26.18 -15.76
CA ASP A 422 5.07 27.10 -16.85
C ASP A 422 4.13 26.89 -18.06
N LEU A 423 3.86 25.66 -18.44
CA LEU A 423 2.96 25.32 -19.55
C LEU A 423 1.50 25.68 -19.27
N LEU A 424 1.05 25.53 -18.03
CA LEU A 424 -0.31 25.82 -17.60
C LEU A 424 -0.50 27.28 -17.14
N GLY A 425 0.60 27.99 -16.82
CA GLY A 425 0.62 29.36 -16.32
C GLY A 425 0.15 29.53 -14.87
N ASN A 426 -0.02 28.43 -14.12
CA ASN A 426 -0.41 28.43 -12.71
C ASN A 426 -0.13 27.10 -12.03
N GLU A 427 -0.19 27.06 -10.68
CA GLU A 427 0.00 25.86 -9.85
C GLU A 427 -1.32 25.19 -9.39
N GLU A 428 -2.47 25.57 -9.92
CA GLU A 428 -3.76 25.03 -9.49
C GLU A 428 -3.87 23.52 -9.71
N TRP A 429 -3.10 22.98 -10.66
CA TRP A 429 -3.01 21.55 -10.94
C TRP A 429 -2.59 20.72 -9.71
N VAL A 430 -1.85 21.29 -8.76
CA VAL A 430 -1.42 20.62 -7.53
C VAL A 430 -2.61 20.23 -6.64
N LYS A 431 -3.73 20.98 -6.71
CA LYS A 431 -5.00 20.69 -6.04
C LYS A 431 -6.08 20.13 -6.96
N ASN A 432 -5.88 20.27 -8.27
CA ASN A 432 -6.82 19.79 -9.27
C ASN A 432 -6.07 19.12 -10.42
N LEU A 433 -5.72 17.87 -10.23
CA LEU A 433 -4.91 17.10 -11.18
C LEU A 433 -5.57 16.94 -12.56
N SER A 434 -6.90 17.18 -12.68
CA SER A 434 -7.59 17.15 -13.97
C SER A 434 -7.14 18.24 -14.95
N LEU A 435 -6.53 19.33 -14.45
CA LEU A 435 -5.98 20.39 -15.27
C LEU A 435 -4.80 19.95 -16.13
N LEU A 436 -4.15 18.83 -15.79
CA LEU A 436 -3.09 18.27 -16.63
C LEU A 436 -3.58 17.84 -18.01
N LYS A 437 -4.89 17.65 -18.19
CA LYS A 437 -5.49 17.39 -19.51
C LYS A 437 -5.16 18.47 -20.54
N ASP A 438 -4.99 19.70 -20.12
CA ASP A 438 -4.63 20.83 -20.99
C ASP A 438 -3.23 20.70 -21.61
N LEU A 439 -2.40 19.80 -21.10
CA LEU A 439 -1.09 19.49 -21.72
C LEU A 439 -1.24 18.78 -23.07
N GLU A 440 -2.39 18.19 -23.39
CA GLU A 440 -2.62 17.56 -24.69
C GLU A 440 -2.46 18.53 -25.89
N LYS A 441 -2.66 19.82 -25.67
CA LYS A 441 -2.45 20.83 -26.73
C LYS A 441 -0.99 20.91 -27.22
N TYR A 442 -0.05 20.36 -26.46
CA TYR A 442 1.37 20.34 -26.76
C TYR A 442 1.87 19.00 -27.34
N MET A 443 0.97 18.09 -27.71
CA MET A 443 1.34 16.75 -28.21
C MET A 443 2.18 16.78 -29.49
N ASP A 444 2.11 17.86 -30.28
CA ASP A 444 2.86 18.05 -31.50
C ASP A 444 3.92 19.16 -31.43
N ASP A 445 4.11 19.75 -30.23
CA ASP A 445 5.10 20.79 -29.96
C ASP A 445 6.48 20.15 -29.68
N GLU A 446 7.42 20.30 -30.62
CA GLU A 446 8.74 19.66 -30.55
C GLU A 446 9.56 20.16 -29.37
N ASP A 447 9.52 21.47 -29.08
CA ASP A 447 10.29 22.06 -27.97
C ASP A 447 9.79 21.53 -26.62
N VAL A 448 8.47 21.36 -26.46
CA VAL A 448 7.84 20.80 -25.26
C VAL A 448 8.19 19.33 -25.11
N LEU A 449 8.15 18.56 -26.18
CA LEU A 449 8.49 17.13 -26.16
C LEU A 449 9.98 16.92 -25.85
N GLU A 450 10.88 17.72 -26.43
CA GLU A 450 12.31 17.68 -26.17
C GLU A 450 12.59 18.03 -24.71
N ARG A 451 12.02 19.13 -24.19
CA ARG A 451 12.19 19.53 -22.78
C ARG A 451 11.67 18.48 -21.81
N LEU A 452 10.55 17.82 -22.10
CA LEU A 452 10.06 16.71 -21.27
C LEU A 452 11.09 15.57 -21.21
N MET A 453 11.72 15.21 -22.32
CA MET A 453 12.71 14.15 -22.37
C MET A 453 14.00 14.55 -21.66
N ASP A 454 14.41 15.81 -21.73
CA ASP A 454 15.54 16.35 -20.97
C ASP A 454 15.31 16.22 -19.46
N ILE A 455 14.12 16.60 -18.98
CA ILE A 455 13.75 16.46 -17.56
C ILE A 455 13.82 14.98 -17.13
N LYS A 456 13.28 14.08 -17.94
CA LYS A 456 13.38 12.64 -17.64
C LYS A 456 14.83 12.18 -17.57
N HIS A 457 15.67 12.66 -18.46
CA HIS A 457 17.11 12.35 -18.45
C HIS A 457 17.81 12.91 -17.21
N GLU A 458 17.52 14.15 -16.81
CA GLU A 458 18.00 14.75 -15.56
C GLU A 458 17.65 13.86 -14.35
N LYS A 459 16.41 13.33 -14.29
CA LYS A 459 15.98 12.42 -13.23
C LYS A 459 16.68 11.07 -13.26
N LYS A 460 17.03 10.56 -14.44
CA LYS A 460 17.84 9.33 -14.56
C LYS A 460 19.26 9.55 -14.05
N ILE A 461 19.87 10.70 -14.32
CA ILE A 461 21.18 11.09 -13.76
C ILE A 461 21.13 11.13 -12.23
N GLN A 462 20.08 11.77 -11.67
CA GLN A 462 19.89 11.85 -10.22
C GLN A 462 19.70 10.46 -9.61
N LEU A 463 18.89 9.60 -10.24
CA LEU A 463 18.67 8.22 -9.80
C LEU A 463 19.95 7.39 -9.87
N ALA A 464 20.74 7.51 -10.95
CA ALA A 464 22.01 6.81 -11.09
C ALA A 464 23.01 7.21 -10.01
N ALA A 465 23.07 8.50 -9.69
CA ALA A 465 23.92 9.00 -8.59
C ALA A 465 23.44 8.45 -7.23
N TYR A 466 22.15 8.40 -6.99
CA TYR A 466 21.57 7.86 -5.76
C TYR A 466 21.81 6.36 -5.62
N ILE A 467 21.62 5.56 -6.69
CA ILE A 467 21.93 4.12 -6.69
C ILE A 467 23.43 3.90 -6.41
N LYS A 468 24.30 4.72 -7.00
CA LYS A 468 25.73 4.63 -6.71
C LYS A 468 26.05 4.91 -5.24
N GLN A 469 25.35 5.87 -4.62
CA GLN A 469 25.54 6.21 -3.21
C GLN A 469 25.04 5.10 -2.28
N GLU A 470 23.82 4.57 -2.53
CA GLU A 470 23.16 3.59 -1.65
C GLU A 470 23.68 2.15 -1.86
N GLU A 471 23.92 1.76 -3.12
CA GLU A 471 24.22 0.38 -3.52
C GLU A 471 25.71 0.17 -3.91
N GLY A 472 26.45 1.25 -4.16
CA GLY A 472 27.79 1.16 -4.75
C GLY A 472 27.82 0.75 -6.23
N ILE A 473 26.67 0.65 -6.88
CA ILE A 473 26.50 0.18 -8.26
C ILE A 473 26.48 1.38 -9.22
N ILE A 474 27.26 1.29 -10.29
CA ILE A 474 27.25 2.31 -11.35
C ILE A 474 26.31 1.84 -12.47
N ILE A 475 25.35 2.68 -12.83
CA ILE A 475 24.47 2.49 -13.97
C ILE A 475 24.61 3.67 -14.94
N ASP A 476 24.31 3.41 -16.20
CA ASP A 476 24.40 4.40 -17.27
C ASP A 476 23.05 5.13 -17.42
N PRO A 477 22.97 6.44 -17.15
CA PRO A 477 21.74 7.19 -17.28
C PRO A 477 21.23 7.30 -18.74
N ASP A 478 22.06 7.04 -19.74
CA ASP A 478 21.65 7.01 -21.15
C ASP A 478 20.96 5.69 -21.53
N SER A 479 21.09 4.64 -20.70
CA SER A 479 20.40 3.36 -20.93
C SER A 479 18.89 3.49 -20.67
N PHE A 480 18.09 2.61 -21.28
CA PHE A 480 16.66 2.51 -21.01
C PHE A 480 16.39 1.96 -19.59
N PHE A 481 15.68 2.70 -18.74
CA PHE A 481 15.38 2.28 -17.37
C PHE A 481 14.03 1.59 -17.29
N ASP A 482 14.07 0.26 -17.24
CA ASP A 482 12.93 -0.63 -17.05
C ASP A 482 12.78 -0.94 -15.56
N ILE A 483 11.71 -0.47 -14.91
CA ILE A 483 11.60 -0.48 -13.45
C ILE A 483 10.40 -1.31 -12.97
N GLN A 484 10.68 -2.31 -12.12
CA GLN A 484 9.67 -3.10 -11.40
C GLN A 484 9.86 -2.96 -9.88
N ILE A 485 9.14 -2.03 -9.27
CA ILE A 485 9.21 -1.74 -7.84
C ILE A 485 7.87 -1.99 -7.16
N LYS A 486 7.80 -3.05 -6.39
CA LYS A 486 6.61 -3.50 -5.64
C LYS A 486 6.99 -4.62 -4.70
N ARG A 487 6.18 -4.83 -3.63
CA ARG A 487 6.36 -5.99 -2.74
C ARG A 487 6.53 -7.27 -3.55
N LEU A 488 7.46 -8.15 -3.14
CA LEU A 488 7.67 -9.40 -3.83
C LEU A 488 6.57 -10.41 -3.47
N HIS A 489 5.89 -10.89 -4.50
CA HIS A 489 4.87 -11.92 -4.39
C HIS A 489 4.73 -12.64 -5.74
N GLU A 490 4.46 -13.95 -5.74
CA GLU A 490 4.38 -14.75 -6.97
C GLU A 490 3.37 -14.19 -7.97
N TYR A 491 2.17 -13.73 -7.54
CA TYR A 491 1.17 -13.18 -8.46
C TYR A 491 1.58 -11.87 -9.15
N LYS A 492 2.56 -11.13 -8.58
CA LYS A 492 3.13 -9.91 -9.18
C LYS A 492 4.16 -10.21 -10.26
N ARG A 493 4.54 -11.46 -10.36
CA ARG A 493 5.32 -12.10 -11.43
C ARG A 493 6.70 -11.51 -11.69
N GLN A 494 7.41 -11.06 -10.64
CA GLN A 494 8.83 -10.70 -10.79
C GLN A 494 9.63 -11.85 -11.40
N LEU A 495 9.24 -13.10 -11.15
CA LEU A 495 9.85 -14.28 -11.76
C LEU A 495 9.69 -14.28 -13.29
N LEU A 496 8.53 -13.89 -13.85
CA LEU A 496 8.33 -13.76 -15.29
C LEU A 496 9.30 -12.77 -15.92
N ASN A 497 9.46 -11.60 -15.30
CA ASN A 497 10.41 -10.59 -15.76
C ASN A 497 11.86 -11.10 -15.68
N ALA A 498 12.23 -11.81 -14.61
CA ALA A 498 13.55 -12.39 -14.46
C ALA A 498 13.83 -13.48 -15.51
N LEU A 499 12.86 -14.36 -15.82
CA LEU A 499 12.98 -15.35 -16.89
C LEU A 499 13.13 -14.70 -18.28
N TYR A 500 12.41 -13.59 -18.54
CA TYR A 500 12.57 -12.83 -19.78
C TYR A 500 13.97 -12.21 -19.89
N ILE A 501 14.47 -11.60 -18.81
CA ILE A 501 15.82 -11.01 -18.79
C ILE A 501 16.87 -12.08 -19.06
N LEU A 502 16.68 -13.28 -18.52
CA LEU A 502 17.57 -14.42 -18.76
C LEU A 502 17.49 -14.91 -20.22
N ASP A 503 16.31 -14.97 -20.85
CA ASP A 503 16.18 -15.26 -22.29
C ASP A 503 16.87 -14.17 -23.13
N LEU A 504 16.69 -12.91 -22.78
CA LEU A 504 17.35 -11.78 -23.46
C LEU A 504 18.89 -11.88 -23.35
N TYR A 505 19.40 -12.27 -22.17
CA TYR A 505 20.82 -12.53 -21.96
C TYR A 505 21.34 -13.57 -22.95
N TYR A 506 20.67 -14.69 -23.08
CA TYR A 506 21.07 -15.73 -24.03
C TYR A 506 21.00 -15.27 -25.48
N ARG A 507 19.97 -14.50 -25.85
CA ARG A 507 19.83 -13.92 -27.20
C ARG A 507 20.97 -12.96 -27.52
N VAL A 508 21.39 -12.10 -26.57
CA VAL A 508 22.54 -11.20 -26.72
C VAL A 508 23.86 -11.99 -26.85
N LYS A 509 24.00 -13.09 -26.08
CA LYS A 509 25.18 -13.93 -26.13
C LYS A 509 25.32 -14.67 -27.46
N GLU A 510 24.21 -15.14 -28.05
CA GLU A 510 24.15 -15.80 -29.34
C GLU A 510 24.30 -14.79 -30.50
N ASN A 511 23.83 -13.58 -30.35
CA ASN A 511 23.93 -12.49 -31.31
C ASN A 511 24.35 -11.19 -30.61
N PRO A 512 25.66 -10.93 -30.47
CA PRO A 512 26.18 -9.72 -29.84
C PRO A 512 25.73 -8.41 -30.54
N ASP A 513 25.36 -8.51 -31.82
CA ASP A 513 24.87 -7.37 -32.60
C ASP A 513 23.35 -7.23 -32.54
N LEU A 514 22.67 -7.99 -31.67
CA LEU A 514 21.22 -7.89 -31.48
C LEU A 514 20.83 -6.41 -31.24
N ASP A 515 19.97 -5.90 -32.11
CA ASP A 515 19.54 -4.51 -32.09
C ASP A 515 18.51 -4.26 -30.98
N ILE A 516 19.01 -3.98 -29.78
CA ILE A 516 18.24 -3.55 -28.60
C ILE A 516 18.85 -2.29 -27.99
N PRO A 517 18.07 -1.40 -27.40
CA PRO A 517 18.62 -0.30 -26.63
C PRO A 517 19.41 -0.83 -25.43
N LYS A 518 20.48 -0.16 -25.06
CA LYS A 518 21.14 -0.46 -23.78
C LYS A 518 20.12 -0.32 -22.66
N THR A 519 19.91 -1.37 -21.86
CA THR A 519 18.79 -1.43 -20.89
C THR A 519 19.32 -1.72 -19.48
N THR A 520 18.85 -0.92 -18.53
CA THR A 520 19.02 -1.18 -17.09
C THR A 520 17.69 -1.62 -16.49
N PHE A 521 17.62 -2.88 -16.09
CA PHE A 521 16.48 -3.45 -15.37
C PHE A 521 16.63 -3.20 -13.87
N ILE A 522 15.71 -2.45 -13.28
CA ILE A 522 15.77 -2.08 -11.86
C ILE A 522 14.62 -2.74 -11.10
N PHE A 523 14.98 -3.59 -10.14
CA PHE A 523 14.03 -4.21 -9.21
C PHE A 523 14.13 -3.56 -7.83
N GLY A 524 12.98 -3.39 -7.18
CA GLY A 524 12.91 -3.00 -5.78
C GLY A 524 11.75 -3.73 -5.12
N ALA A 525 12.06 -4.59 -4.15
CA ALA A 525 11.06 -5.44 -3.53
C ALA A 525 11.53 -5.92 -2.16
N LYS A 526 10.58 -6.03 -1.21
CA LYS A 526 10.79 -6.78 0.04
C LYS A 526 9.96 -8.06 -0.01
N ALA A 527 10.58 -9.21 0.21
CA ALA A 527 9.89 -10.48 0.45
C ALA A 527 9.50 -10.58 1.92
N PHE A 528 8.31 -11.11 2.22
CA PHE A 528 7.95 -11.41 3.60
C PHE A 528 8.95 -12.42 4.20
N PRO A 529 9.41 -12.25 5.46
CA PRO A 529 10.51 -13.07 6.01
C PRO A 529 10.29 -14.58 5.96
N GLY A 530 9.05 -15.04 6.17
CA GLY A 530 8.67 -16.45 6.10
C GLY A 530 8.33 -16.96 4.68
N TYR A 531 8.35 -16.11 3.66
CA TYR A 531 7.96 -16.49 2.30
C TYR A 531 9.15 -17.00 1.50
N ARG A 532 9.48 -18.30 1.68
CA ARG A 532 10.65 -18.96 1.11
C ARG A 532 10.78 -18.74 -0.40
N ARG A 533 9.71 -18.98 -1.17
CA ARG A 533 9.70 -18.84 -2.62
C ARG A 533 9.97 -17.41 -3.09
N ALA A 534 9.39 -16.43 -2.41
CA ALA A 534 9.67 -15.03 -2.68
C ALA A 534 11.15 -14.67 -2.45
N LYS A 535 11.76 -15.18 -1.39
CA LYS A 535 13.21 -15.04 -1.16
C LYS A 535 14.04 -15.71 -2.24
N GLY A 536 13.59 -16.86 -2.74
CA GLY A 536 14.19 -17.54 -3.88
C GLY A 536 14.19 -16.69 -5.16
N ILE A 537 13.11 -15.95 -5.42
CA ILE A 537 13.03 -15.01 -6.54
C ILE A 537 14.03 -13.86 -6.38
N VAL A 538 14.19 -13.30 -5.16
CA VAL A 538 15.22 -12.27 -4.89
C VAL A 538 16.61 -12.81 -5.23
N LYS A 539 16.93 -14.00 -4.74
CA LYS A 539 18.22 -14.67 -5.04
C LYS A 539 18.41 -14.88 -6.54
N PHE A 540 17.39 -15.33 -7.25
CA PHE A 540 17.43 -15.58 -8.68
C PHE A 540 17.73 -14.30 -9.48
N ILE A 541 17.06 -13.19 -9.17
CA ILE A 541 17.30 -11.89 -9.81
C ILE A 541 18.76 -11.44 -9.59
N ASN A 542 19.30 -11.59 -8.38
CA ASN A 542 20.67 -11.21 -8.06
C ASN A 542 21.70 -12.11 -8.76
N GLU A 543 21.39 -13.39 -8.95
CA GLU A 543 22.28 -14.30 -9.71
C GLU A 543 22.28 -13.97 -11.21
N ILE A 544 21.12 -13.58 -11.78
CA ILE A 544 21.06 -13.06 -13.16
C ILE A 544 21.89 -11.79 -13.29
N ALA A 545 21.81 -10.88 -12.32
CA ALA A 545 22.64 -9.67 -12.31
C ALA A 545 24.14 -10.03 -12.33
N ARG A 546 24.56 -10.96 -11.47
CA ARG A 546 25.95 -11.43 -11.41
C ARG A 546 26.38 -12.11 -12.73
N LEU A 547 25.53 -12.94 -13.33
CA LEU A 547 25.78 -13.58 -14.61
C LEU A 547 26.03 -12.58 -15.72
N ILE A 548 25.17 -11.57 -15.84
CA ILE A 548 25.27 -10.49 -16.84
C ILE A 548 26.56 -9.67 -16.61
N ASP A 549 26.85 -9.29 -15.38
CA ASP A 549 28.04 -8.52 -15.04
C ASP A 549 29.35 -9.24 -15.32
N SER A 550 29.34 -10.58 -15.27
CA SER A 550 30.51 -11.40 -15.57
C SER A 550 30.73 -11.67 -17.07
N ASP A 551 29.79 -11.27 -17.93
CA ASP A 551 29.86 -11.49 -19.39
C ASP A 551 30.14 -10.15 -20.10
N ASP A 552 31.35 -10.05 -20.73
CA ASP A 552 31.82 -8.83 -21.40
C ASP A 552 30.95 -8.34 -22.56
N GLN A 553 30.14 -9.20 -23.16
CA GLN A 553 29.23 -8.85 -24.25
C GLN A 553 27.89 -8.38 -23.71
N ALA A 554 27.30 -9.17 -22.80
CA ALA A 554 26.01 -8.88 -22.23
C ALA A 554 26.04 -7.59 -21.39
N SER A 555 27.08 -7.37 -20.59
CA SER A 555 27.23 -6.18 -19.73
C SER A 555 27.32 -4.86 -20.49
N LYS A 556 27.64 -4.87 -21.77
CA LYS A 556 27.60 -3.68 -22.65
C LYS A 556 26.18 -3.26 -23.03
N LYS A 557 25.24 -4.20 -23.05
CA LYS A 557 23.86 -4.00 -23.50
C LYS A 557 22.83 -4.06 -22.37
N MET A 558 23.16 -4.77 -21.30
CA MET A 558 22.21 -5.06 -20.23
C MET A 558 22.87 -4.83 -18.86
N LYS A 559 22.08 -4.33 -17.93
CA LYS A 559 22.40 -4.26 -16.51
C LYS A 559 21.19 -4.64 -15.69
N VAL A 560 21.37 -5.40 -14.63
CA VAL A 560 20.31 -5.70 -13.66
C VAL A 560 20.72 -5.16 -12.31
N VAL A 561 19.82 -4.43 -11.66
CA VAL A 561 20.02 -3.88 -10.32
C VAL A 561 18.85 -4.25 -9.44
N PHE A 562 19.13 -4.82 -8.29
CA PHE A 562 18.16 -5.01 -7.23
C PHE A 562 18.45 -4.00 -6.13
N VAL A 563 17.60 -2.95 -6.01
CA VAL A 563 17.81 -1.91 -5.00
C VAL A 563 17.41 -2.42 -3.62
N HIS A 564 18.24 -2.17 -2.63
CA HIS A 564 18.05 -2.62 -1.27
C HIS A 564 17.00 -1.79 -0.54
N ASN A 565 16.34 -2.42 0.41
CA ASN A 565 15.48 -1.73 1.37
C ASN A 565 14.49 -0.74 0.72
N TYR A 566 13.78 -1.18 -0.33
CA TYR A 566 12.76 -0.36 -1.00
C TYR A 566 11.81 0.26 0.01
N ARG A 567 11.76 1.60 0.04
CA ARG A 567 11.00 2.44 0.99
C ARG A 567 10.47 3.69 0.30
N VAL A 568 9.68 4.51 0.99
CA VAL A 568 9.04 5.71 0.40
C VAL A 568 10.09 6.70 -0.14
N SER A 569 11.13 7.00 0.64
CA SER A 569 12.19 7.92 0.23
C SER A 569 12.94 7.43 -1.01
N TYR A 570 13.19 6.12 -1.13
CA TYR A 570 13.79 5.54 -2.34
C TYR A 570 12.80 5.59 -3.53
N ALA A 571 11.54 5.31 -3.27
CA ALA A 571 10.49 5.37 -4.30
C ALA A 571 10.39 6.77 -4.93
N GLN A 572 10.58 7.84 -4.15
CA GLN A 572 10.60 9.23 -4.63
C GLN A 572 11.71 9.52 -5.64
N LYS A 573 12.77 8.70 -5.69
CA LYS A 573 13.83 8.77 -6.70
C LYS A 573 13.55 7.86 -7.90
N LEU A 574 12.96 6.68 -7.65
CA LEU A 574 12.71 5.65 -8.68
C LEU A 574 11.57 6.03 -9.64
N PHE A 575 10.47 6.61 -9.15
CA PHE A 575 9.34 6.97 -10.03
C PHE A 575 9.71 8.03 -11.07
N PRO A 576 10.37 9.15 -10.71
CA PRO A 576 10.78 10.16 -11.69
C PRO A 576 11.81 9.66 -12.71
N GLY A 577 12.76 8.81 -12.27
CA GLY A 577 13.86 8.31 -13.09
C GLY A 577 13.51 7.10 -13.98
N SER A 578 12.23 6.81 -14.22
CA SER A 578 11.82 5.62 -14.98
C SER A 578 11.47 5.92 -16.44
N ASP A 579 11.89 5.04 -17.35
CA ASP A 579 11.39 5.04 -18.75
C ASP A 579 10.17 4.13 -18.93
N LEU A 580 10.12 2.99 -18.23
CA LEU A 580 9.03 2.01 -18.32
C LEU A 580 8.58 1.53 -16.96
N SER A 581 7.26 1.42 -16.79
CA SER A 581 6.60 0.96 -15.57
C SER A 581 6.12 -0.49 -15.73
N LYS A 582 6.75 -1.44 -15.02
CA LYS A 582 6.36 -2.88 -15.06
C LYS A 582 5.22 -3.19 -14.07
N GLN A 583 4.04 -3.50 -14.62
CA GLN A 583 2.79 -3.77 -13.89
C GLN A 583 2.17 -5.10 -14.35
N ILE A 584 2.88 -6.18 -14.14
CA ILE A 584 2.72 -7.47 -14.82
C ILE A 584 2.03 -8.56 -13.98
N SER A 585 1.20 -8.21 -13.03
CA SER A 585 0.41 -9.18 -12.25
C SER A 585 -0.39 -10.14 -13.13
N THR A 586 -0.66 -11.34 -12.65
CA THR A 586 -1.62 -12.23 -13.31
C THR A 586 -2.98 -11.56 -13.34
N ALA A 587 -3.65 -11.53 -14.49
CA ALA A 587 -4.95 -10.88 -14.64
C ALA A 587 -5.97 -11.37 -13.60
N GLY A 588 -6.68 -10.43 -12.97
CA GLY A 588 -7.64 -10.70 -11.91
C GLY A 588 -7.01 -10.95 -10.52
N LYS A 589 -5.74 -10.60 -10.31
CA LYS A 589 -5.05 -10.82 -9.02
C LYS A 589 -4.63 -9.53 -8.31
N GLU A 590 -4.34 -8.45 -9.03
CA GLU A 590 -4.07 -7.14 -8.44
C GLU A 590 -5.37 -6.33 -8.30
N ALA A 591 -5.79 -6.03 -7.09
CA ALA A 591 -7.06 -5.30 -6.88
C ALA A 591 -7.07 -3.92 -7.54
N SER A 592 -5.97 -3.18 -7.46
CA SER A 592 -5.80 -1.88 -8.09
C SER A 592 -4.34 -1.65 -8.49
N GLY A 593 -3.42 -1.68 -7.54
CA GLY A 593 -2.12 -1.06 -7.63
C GLY A 593 -2.21 0.46 -7.48
N THR A 594 -1.11 1.06 -7.01
CA THR A 594 -0.93 2.53 -6.96
C THR A 594 0.44 2.94 -7.49
N GLY A 595 1.36 2.00 -7.65
CA GLY A 595 2.65 2.22 -8.31
C GLY A 595 2.48 2.63 -9.77
N ASN A 596 1.57 1.97 -10.48
CA ASN A 596 1.20 2.31 -11.85
C ASN A 596 0.78 3.79 -12.01
N MET A 597 -0.06 4.29 -11.09
CA MET A 597 -0.50 5.70 -11.09
C MET A 597 0.66 6.68 -10.85
N LYS A 598 1.62 6.32 -9.98
CA LYS A 598 2.81 7.15 -9.67
C LYS A 598 3.75 7.25 -10.86
N PHE A 599 3.95 6.15 -11.59
CA PHE A 599 4.71 6.16 -12.84
C PHE A 599 4.01 7.01 -13.90
N MET A 600 2.71 6.83 -14.10
CA MET A 600 1.90 7.64 -15.02
C MET A 600 2.00 9.13 -14.70
N LEU A 601 1.93 9.51 -13.41
CA LEU A 601 2.08 10.89 -12.93
C LEU A 601 3.48 11.47 -13.21
N ASN A 602 4.50 10.61 -13.38
CA ASN A 602 5.86 10.98 -13.74
C ASN A 602 6.15 10.72 -15.24
N ALA A 603 5.13 10.83 -16.09
CA ALA A 603 5.24 10.71 -17.53
C ALA A 603 5.88 9.38 -18.00
N THR A 604 5.50 8.26 -17.38
CA THR A 604 6.05 6.95 -17.69
C THR A 604 4.97 6.00 -18.20
N PRO A 605 5.10 5.46 -19.45
CA PRO A 605 4.19 4.47 -20.01
C PRO A 605 4.14 3.19 -19.19
N THR A 606 2.96 2.57 -19.13
CA THR A 606 2.74 1.30 -18.45
C THR A 606 2.98 0.12 -19.37
N PHE A 607 3.84 -0.81 -18.95
CA PHE A 607 3.95 -2.17 -19.49
C PHE A 607 3.28 -3.13 -18.50
N GLY A 608 2.17 -3.72 -18.88
CA GLY A 608 1.40 -4.50 -17.92
C GLY A 608 0.37 -5.44 -18.52
N THR A 609 -0.33 -6.11 -17.64
CA THR A 609 -1.50 -6.93 -17.97
C THR A 609 -2.77 -6.10 -17.86
N TYR A 610 -3.86 -6.60 -18.45
CA TYR A 610 -5.18 -6.00 -18.34
C TYR A 610 -5.80 -6.37 -16.97
N ASP A 611 -5.27 -5.73 -15.92
CA ASP A 611 -5.57 -6.04 -14.51
C ASP A 611 -5.58 -4.78 -13.64
N GLY A 612 -6.37 -4.78 -12.57
CA GLY A 612 -6.44 -3.69 -11.60
C GLY A 612 -6.66 -2.33 -12.27
N ALA A 613 -5.96 -1.32 -11.78
CA ALA A 613 -6.04 0.04 -12.31
C ALA A 613 -5.29 0.22 -13.65
N ASN A 614 -4.52 -0.77 -14.15
CA ASN A 614 -3.92 -0.68 -15.48
C ASN A 614 -4.99 -0.48 -16.56
N ILE A 615 -6.16 -1.10 -16.39
CA ILE A 615 -7.30 -0.95 -17.32
C ILE A 615 -7.72 0.50 -17.41
N GLU A 616 -7.92 1.14 -16.27
CA GLU A 616 -8.35 2.54 -16.19
C GLU A 616 -7.26 3.50 -16.70
N ILE A 617 -5.97 3.15 -16.51
CA ILE A 617 -4.83 3.89 -17.07
C ILE A 617 -4.87 3.85 -18.61
N VAL A 618 -5.02 2.66 -19.17
CA VAL A 618 -5.12 2.49 -20.63
C VAL A 618 -6.34 3.20 -21.21
N GLN A 619 -7.48 3.12 -20.53
CA GLN A 619 -8.69 3.83 -20.93
C GLN A 619 -8.51 5.35 -20.88
N ALA A 620 -7.74 5.87 -19.93
CA ALA A 620 -7.52 7.30 -19.79
C ALA A 620 -6.52 7.87 -20.80
N SER A 621 -5.39 7.19 -20.99
CA SER A 621 -4.29 7.71 -21.83
C SER A 621 -4.22 7.12 -23.24
N GLY A 622 -5.05 6.13 -23.57
CA GLY A 622 -5.05 5.41 -24.84
C GLY A 622 -4.20 4.14 -24.81
N GLU A 623 -4.68 3.09 -25.48
CA GLU A 623 -3.96 1.81 -25.57
C GLU A 623 -2.64 1.95 -26.34
N GLU A 624 -2.60 2.82 -27.35
CA GLU A 624 -1.43 3.13 -28.15
C GLU A 624 -0.30 3.81 -27.35
N ASN A 625 -0.59 4.35 -26.18
CA ASN A 625 0.37 5.01 -25.31
C ASN A 625 0.88 4.12 -24.15
N ASN A 626 0.48 2.85 -24.17
CA ASN A 626 0.86 1.85 -23.18
C ASN A 626 1.17 0.51 -23.87
N TYR A 627 1.57 -0.48 -23.09
CA TYR A 627 1.97 -1.81 -23.61
C TYR A 627 1.27 -2.89 -22.81
N ILE A 628 0.21 -3.47 -23.37
CA ILE A 628 -0.60 -4.49 -22.69
C ILE A 628 -0.30 -5.87 -23.31
N PHE A 629 -0.07 -6.86 -22.45
CA PHE A 629 0.22 -8.23 -22.85
C PHE A 629 -0.56 -9.24 -22.01
N GLY A 630 -0.51 -10.48 -22.45
CA GLY A 630 -0.91 -11.67 -21.70
C GLY A 630 -2.41 -11.93 -21.69
N LEU A 631 -2.76 -13.01 -20.98
CA LEU A 631 -4.12 -13.49 -20.81
C LEU A 631 -4.95 -12.48 -20.02
N ARG A 632 -6.23 -12.34 -20.40
CA ARG A 632 -7.25 -11.65 -19.60
C ARG A 632 -7.93 -12.63 -18.64
N VAL A 633 -8.74 -12.11 -17.72
CA VAL A 633 -9.47 -12.92 -16.73
C VAL A 633 -10.28 -14.02 -17.41
N GLU A 634 -11.03 -13.66 -18.47
CA GLU A 634 -11.87 -14.59 -19.22
C GLU A 634 -11.06 -15.67 -19.96
N ASP A 635 -9.84 -15.37 -20.36
CA ASP A 635 -8.95 -16.34 -21.01
C ASP A 635 -8.38 -17.33 -19.99
N ILE A 636 -8.01 -16.83 -18.80
CA ILE A 636 -7.59 -17.67 -17.67
C ILE A 636 -8.70 -18.65 -17.28
N GLU A 637 -9.94 -18.19 -17.18
CA GLU A 637 -11.09 -19.04 -16.86
C GLU A 637 -11.28 -20.17 -17.89
N LYS A 638 -11.11 -19.86 -19.18
CA LYS A 638 -11.23 -20.86 -20.26
C LYS A 638 -10.15 -21.94 -20.18
N ILE A 639 -8.90 -21.55 -19.89
CA ILE A 639 -7.77 -22.51 -19.90
C ILE A 639 -7.52 -23.16 -18.53
N ASN A 640 -8.05 -22.65 -17.44
CA ASN A 640 -7.71 -23.05 -16.08
C ASN A 640 -7.74 -24.58 -15.87
N HIS A 641 -8.73 -25.29 -16.41
CA HIS A 641 -8.83 -26.75 -16.25
C HIS A 641 -7.90 -27.54 -17.16
N SER A 642 -7.51 -26.99 -18.32
CA SER A 642 -6.70 -27.64 -19.34
C SER A 642 -5.24 -27.15 -19.41
N TYR A 643 -4.87 -26.17 -18.60
CA TYR A 643 -3.53 -25.59 -18.59
C TYR A 643 -2.47 -26.62 -18.23
N ASP A 644 -1.51 -26.82 -19.13
CA ASP A 644 -0.35 -27.69 -18.94
C ASP A 644 0.95 -26.89 -19.17
N PRO A 645 1.62 -26.41 -18.13
CA PRO A 645 2.88 -25.67 -18.27
C PRO A 645 4.00 -26.51 -18.90
N LYS A 646 3.97 -27.85 -18.73
CA LYS A 646 4.97 -28.76 -19.36
C LYS A 646 4.88 -28.75 -20.89
N ALA A 647 3.71 -28.48 -21.46
CA ALA A 647 3.57 -28.31 -22.90
C ALA A 647 4.29 -27.02 -23.37
N TYR A 648 4.07 -25.87 -22.70
CA TYR A 648 4.79 -24.63 -23.00
C TYR A 648 6.30 -24.79 -22.87
N TYR A 649 6.75 -25.44 -21.80
CA TYR A 649 8.16 -25.73 -21.58
C TYR A 649 8.76 -26.62 -22.67
N ARG A 650 8.06 -27.70 -23.09
CA ARG A 650 8.54 -28.62 -24.10
C ARG A 650 8.59 -27.99 -25.49
N ASP A 651 7.56 -27.21 -25.83
CA ASP A 651 7.31 -26.74 -27.20
C ASP A 651 7.95 -25.37 -27.49
N ASN A 652 8.50 -24.69 -26.46
CA ASN A 652 9.16 -23.38 -26.60
C ASN A 652 10.62 -23.43 -26.12
N PRO A 653 11.60 -23.35 -27.05
CA PRO A 653 13.03 -23.40 -26.69
C PRO A 653 13.51 -22.25 -25.76
N SER A 654 12.93 -21.05 -25.88
CA SER A 654 13.25 -19.91 -25.00
C SER A 654 12.81 -20.19 -23.57
N ILE A 655 11.57 -20.64 -23.38
CA ILE A 655 11.05 -21.03 -22.07
C ILE A 655 11.88 -22.17 -21.48
N LYS A 656 12.11 -23.22 -22.30
CA LYS A 656 12.88 -24.38 -21.85
C LYS A 656 14.25 -23.99 -21.35
N ARG A 657 15.00 -23.19 -22.10
CA ARG A 657 16.34 -22.73 -21.73
C ARG A 657 16.32 -21.89 -20.45
N ALA A 658 15.41 -20.93 -20.35
CA ALA A 658 15.30 -20.07 -19.17
C ALA A 658 14.96 -20.88 -17.90
N VAL A 659 14.02 -21.82 -18.00
CA VAL A 659 13.61 -22.69 -16.89
C VAL A 659 14.71 -23.69 -16.52
N ASP A 660 15.37 -24.31 -17.50
CA ASP A 660 16.48 -25.25 -17.26
C ASP A 660 17.65 -24.56 -16.53
N THR A 661 17.85 -23.26 -16.73
CA THR A 661 18.91 -22.49 -16.07
C THR A 661 18.77 -22.42 -14.54
N LEU A 662 17.56 -22.63 -14.02
CA LEU A 662 17.33 -22.74 -12.57
C LEU A 662 18.06 -23.96 -11.95
N ILE A 663 18.24 -25.07 -12.71
CA ILE A 663 18.73 -26.34 -12.15
C ILE A 663 19.96 -26.93 -12.86
N ASN A 664 20.44 -26.30 -13.95
CA ASN A 664 21.57 -26.83 -14.73
C ASN A 664 22.96 -26.43 -14.21
N GLY A 665 23.04 -25.71 -13.11
CA GLY A 665 24.31 -25.28 -12.50
C GLY A 665 24.90 -23.98 -13.09
N THR A 666 24.21 -23.30 -13.99
CA THR A 666 24.65 -21.98 -14.50
C THR A 666 24.56 -20.90 -13.41
N LEU A 667 23.54 -20.99 -12.56
CA LEU A 667 23.31 -20.08 -11.43
C LEU A 667 23.50 -20.85 -10.12
N ASP A 668 23.91 -20.14 -9.06
CA ASP A 668 24.19 -20.72 -7.75
C ASP A 668 23.19 -20.21 -6.69
N ASP A 669 22.40 -21.11 -6.15
CA ASP A 669 21.49 -20.79 -5.05
C ASP A 669 22.12 -21.02 -3.65
N GLY A 670 23.44 -21.27 -3.58
CA GLY A 670 24.15 -21.54 -2.34
C GLY A 670 23.75 -22.84 -1.66
N GLY A 671 23.19 -23.82 -2.40
CA GLY A 671 22.73 -25.10 -1.86
C GLY A 671 21.45 -25.04 -1.04
N THR A 672 20.66 -23.95 -1.18
CA THR A 672 19.43 -23.75 -0.42
C THR A 672 18.22 -24.48 -0.97
N GLY A 673 18.30 -24.96 -2.22
CA GLY A 673 17.18 -25.55 -2.97
C GLY A 673 16.13 -24.52 -3.39
N TYR A 674 16.46 -23.23 -3.39
CA TYR A 674 15.54 -22.17 -3.82
C TYR A 674 15.21 -22.27 -5.32
N PHE A 675 16.21 -22.57 -6.14
CA PHE A 675 15.99 -22.64 -7.59
C PHE A 675 15.27 -23.90 -8.00
N GLU A 676 15.48 -25.02 -7.30
CA GLU A 676 14.67 -26.23 -7.47
C GLU A 676 13.20 -25.99 -7.09
N ASP A 677 12.94 -25.23 -5.99
CA ASP A 677 11.58 -24.84 -5.61
C ASP A 677 10.90 -23.98 -6.68
N LEU A 678 11.63 -23.01 -7.30
CA LEU A 678 11.11 -22.22 -8.42
C LEU A 678 10.83 -23.08 -9.66
N TYR A 679 11.72 -24.01 -9.98
CA TYR A 679 11.53 -24.97 -11.08
C TYR A 679 10.28 -25.82 -10.87
N ASN A 680 10.11 -26.36 -9.67
CA ASN A 680 8.96 -27.18 -9.30
C ASN A 680 7.66 -26.37 -9.34
N ALA A 681 7.66 -25.12 -8.88
CA ALA A 681 6.50 -24.23 -8.96
C ALA A 681 6.02 -24.03 -10.40
N LEU A 682 6.95 -23.91 -11.36
CA LEU A 682 6.63 -23.73 -12.76
C LEU A 682 6.13 -25.02 -13.44
N LEU A 683 6.72 -26.17 -13.13
CA LEU A 683 6.45 -27.41 -13.89
C LEU A 683 5.65 -28.45 -13.10
N GLU A 684 5.92 -28.65 -11.82
CA GLU A 684 5.26 -29.70 -11.03
C GLU A 684 4.00 -29.20 -10.31
N GLU A 685 3.96 -27.92 -9.90
CA GLU A 685 2.82 -27.30 -9.24
C GLU A 685 1.91 -26.51 -10.19
N ARG A 686 2.02 -26.76 -11.50
CA ARG A 686 1.16 -26.22 -12.56
C ARG A 686 1.25 -24.72 -12.79
N ASP A 687 2.36 -24.04 -12.47
CA ASP A 687 2.52 -22.60 -12.75
C ASP A 687 1.24 -21.79 -12.40
N GLN A 688 0.92 -21.77 -11.14
CA GLN A 688 -0.33 -21.21 -10.58
C GLN A 688 -0.69 -19.80 -11.11
N TYR A 689 0.32 -19.06 -11.58
CA TYR A 689 0.16 -17.69 -12.03
C TYR A 689 0.37 -17.49 -13.53
N TYR A 690 0.35 -18.57 -14.33
CA TYR A 690 0.37 -18.56 -15.80
C TYR A 690 1.59 -17.84 -16.41
N LEU A 691 2.76 -17.96 -15.77
CA LEU A 691 3.99 -17.31 -16.25
C LEU A 691 4.38 -17.82 -17.65
N LEU A 692 4.35 -19.14 -17.84
CA LEU A 692 4.78 -19.74 -19.09
C LEU A 692 3.78 -19.48 -20.22
N ALA A 693 2.48 -19.38 -19.91
CA ALA A 693 1.45 -19.05 -20.89
C ALA A 693 1.62 -17.60 -21.42
N ASP A 694 2.01 -16.68 -20.56
CA ASP A 694 2.17 -15.26 -20.92
C ASP A 694 3.56 -14.90 -21.47
N PHE A 695 4.54 -15.80 -21.38
CA PHE A 695 5.94 -15.52 -21.70
C PHE A 695 6.15 -14.97 -23.12
N GLU A 696 5.58 -15.59 -24.13
CA GLU A 696 5.75 -15.17 -25.51
C GLU A 696 5.06 -13.82 -25.80
N SER A 697 3.89 -13.59 -25.20
CA SER A 697 3.20 -12.31 -25.30
C SER A 697 4.01 -11.21 -24.64
N PHE A 698 4.58 -11.47 -23.45
CA PHE A 698 5.51 -10.55 -22.77
C PHE A 698 6.68 -10.17 -23.68
N LYS A 699 7.39 -11.19 -24.21
CA LYS A 699 8.56 -11.01 -25.05
C LYS A 699 8.25 -10.15 -26.29
N LYS A 700 7.18 -10.46 -27.02
CA LYS A 700 6.76 -9.67 -28.20
C LYS A 700 6.42 -8.22 -27.86
N THR A 701 5.76 -8.01 -26.73
CA THR A 701 5.40 -6.66 -26.27
C THR A 701 6.64 -5.86 -25.85
N GLU A 702 7.65 -6.52 -25.26
CA GLU A 702 8.92 -5.87 -24.93
C GLU A 702 9.70 -5.47 -26.19
N GLU A 703 9.66 -6.27 -27.24
CA GLU A 703 10.25 -5.92 -28.54
C GLU A 703 9.60 -4.68 -29.15
N MET A 704 8.28 -4.53 -29.00
CA MET A 704 7.55 -3.31 -29.41
C MET A 704 8.00 -2.08 -28.61
N VAL A 705 8.24 -2.24 -27.28
CA VAL A 705 8.77 -1.16 -26.44
C VAL A 705 10.13 -0.69 -26.97
N PHE A 706 11.02 -1.61 -27.26
CA PHE A 706 12.37 -1.28 -27.75
C PHE A 706 12.32 -0.61 -29.12
N GLU A 707 11.42 -1.02 -29.99
CA GLU A 707 11.19 -0.35 -31.29
C GLU A 707 10.69 1.09 -31.11
N ASP A 708 9.67 1.27 -30.27
CA ASP A 708 9.09 2.59 -30.02
C ASP A 708 10.07 3.55 -29.32
N TYR A 709 10.92 3.04 -28.42
CA TYR A 709 11.91 3.86 -27.70
C TYR A 709 12.99 4.45 -28.60
N ARG A 710 13.27 3.83 -29.77
CA ARG A 710 14.22 4.37 -30.78
C ARG A 710 13.70 5.65 -31.42
N ASP A 711 12.39 5.76 -31.62
CA ASP A 711 11.74 6.98 -32.07
C ASP A 711 11.47 7.92 -30.87
N LYS A 712 12.42 8.81 -30.63
CA LYS A 712 12.39 9.73 -29.48
C LYS A 712 11.15 10.61 -29.45
N LYS A 713 10.66 11.05 -30.62
CA LYS A 713 9.45 11.86 -30.72
C LYS A 713 8.21 11.05 -30.37
N LYS A 714 8.10 9.83 -30.90
CA LYS A 714 7.01 8.89 -30.58
C LYS A 714 7.00 8.58 -29.08
N TRP A 715 8.18 8.30 -28.51
CA TRP A 715 8.31 8.01 -27.08
C TRP A 715 7.89 9.19 -26.20
N ALA A 716 8.35 10.41 -26.52
CA ALA A 716 7.97 11.64 -25.82
C ALA A 716 6.46 11.88 -25.84
N LYS A 717 5.80 11.63 -26.98
CA LYS A 717 4.33 11.73 -27.08
C LYS A 717 3.63 10.73 -26.15
N LYS A 718 4.08 9.47 -26.09
CA LYS A 718 3.52 8.49 -25.13
C LYS A 718 3.70 8.95 -23.68
N CYS A 719 4.86 9.50 -23.34
CA CYS A 719 5.14 10.06 -22.03
C CYS A 719 4.17 11.21 -21.68
N LEU A 720 4.03 12.17 -22.59
CA LEU A 720 3.13 13.32 -22.42
C LEU A 720 1.65 12.90 -22.35
N ALA A 721 1.22 11.94 -23.18
CA ALA A 721 -0.14 11.41 -23.15
C ALA A 721 -0.49 10.78 -21.80
N ASN A 722 0.42 10.01 -21.22
CA ASN A 722 0.23 9.44 -19.88
C ASN A 722 0.13 10.55 -18.82
N LEU A 723 1.05 11.51 -18.82
CA LEU A 723 1.02 12.63 -17.87
C LEU A 723 -0.27 13.46 -17.99
N ALA A 724 -0.68 13.81 -19.19
CA ALA A 724 -1.87 14.63 -19.44
C ALA A 724 -3.17 13.97 -18.96
N ASN A 725 -3.21 12.64 -18.95
CA ASN A 725 -4.42 11.88 -18.65
C ASN A 725 -4.44 11.23 -17.24
N VAL A 726 -3.54 11.65 -16.35
CA VAL A 726 -3.45 11.07 -14.99
C VAL A 726 -4.49 11.61 -13.99
N GLY A 727 -5.26 12.64 -14.38
CA GLY A 727 -6.12 13.43 -13.49
C GLY A 727 -7.06 12.61 -12.62
N GLN A 728 -7.66 11.55 -13.16
CA GLN A 728 -8.58 10.67 -12.41
C GLN A 728 -7.92 9.87 -11.29
N PHE A 729 -6.59 9.75 -11.28
CA PHE A 729 -5.85 8.98 -10.26
C PHE A 729 -5.38 9.83 -9.07
N SER A 730 -5.92 11.04 -8.91
CA SER A 730 -5.73 11.87 -7.73
C SER A 730 -6.45 11.27 -6.51
N SER A 731 -5.77 11.18 -5.37
CA SER A 731 -6.41 10.84 -4.10
C SER A 731 -7.41 11.92 -3.64
N ASP A 732 -7.29 13.16 -4.13
CA ASP A 732 -8.26 14.22 -3.87
C ASP A 732 -9.62 13.89 -4.49
N ARG A 733 -9.63 13.37 -5.73
CA ARG A 733 -10.86 12.86 -6.38
C ARG A 733 -11.46 11.72 -5.57
N THR A 734 -10.61 10.76 -5.12
CA THR A 734 -11.06 9.61 -4.35
C THR A 734 -11.71 10.03 -3.02
N ILE A 735 -11.07 10.95 -2.29
CA ILE A 735 -11.59 11.45 -1.01
C ILE A 735 -12.91 12.22 -1.21
N LYS A 736 -13.04 13.02 -2.26
CA LYS A 736 -14.33 13.66 -2.59
C LYS A 736 -15.44 12.64 -2.80
N GLN A 737 -15.16 11.54 -3.51
CA GLN A 737 -16.14 10.47 -3.70
C GLN A 737 -16.50 9.75 -2.40
N TYR A 738 -15.54 9.47 -1.52
CA TYR A 738 -15.84 8.94 -0.18
C TYR A 738 -16.68 9.92 0.65
N ALA A 739 -16.31 11.20 0.64
CA ALA A 739 -17.01 12.25 1.39
C ALA A 739 -18.46 12.39 0.95
N ASP A 740 -18.71 12.44 -0.35
CA ASP A 740 -20.05 12.66 -0.90
C ASP A 740 -20.93 11.38 -0.88
N GLU A 741 -20.37 10.21 -1.14
CA GLU A 741 -21.14 9.00 -1.41
C GLU A 741 -21.20 8.01 -0.24
N ILE A 742 -20.24 8.09 0.72
CA ILE A 742 -20.16 7.15 1.84
C ILE A 742 -20.21 7.87 3.19
N TRP A 743 -19.38 8.91 3.37
CA TRP A 743 -19.21 9.54 4.68
C TRP A 743 -20.22 10.64 4.97
N ASP A 744 -20.79 11.26 3.94
CA ASP A 744 -21.67 12.42 4.05
C ASP A 744 -21.05 13.54 4.92
N ILE A 745 -19.81 13.92 4.57
CA ILE A 745 -19.08 15.03 5.18
C ILE A 745 -18.83 16.13 4.14
N LYS A 746 -18.67 17.35 4.61
CA LYS A 746 -18.41 18.51 3.76
C LYS A 746 -17.12 19.20 4.20
N PRO A 747 -16.44 19.91 3.28
CA PRO A 747 -15.29 20.73 3.66
C PRO A 747 -15.63 21.74 4.73
N ASP A 748 -14.77 21.87 5.74
CA ASP A 748 -14.90 22.84 6.83
C ASP A 748 -13.54 23.51 7.07
N ALA A 749 -13.33 24.65 6.40
CA ALA A 749 -12.05 25.35 6.41
C ALA A 749 -11.89 26.21 7.65
N VAL A 750 -10.71 26.16 8.25
CA VAL A 750 -10.26 27.13 9.26
C VAL A 750 -10.19 28.52 8.62
N ARG A 751 -10.76 29.53 9.27
CA ARG A 751 -10.90 30.86 8.74
C ARG A 751 -9.65 31.73 8.87
#